data_f7b34466bf478fbff7a817a03ddf8083
#
_entry.id   f7b34466bf478fbff7a817a03ddf8083
#
_cell.length_a   1.000
_cell.length_b   1.000
_cell.length_c   1.000
_cell.angle_alpha   90.00
_cell.angle_beta   90.00
_cell.angle_gamma   90.00
#
_symmetry.space_group_name_H-M   'P 1'
#
loop_
_entity.id
_entity.type
_entity.pdbx_description
1 polymer ?
#
loop_
_entity_poly.entity_id
_entity_poly.type
_entity_poly.pdbx_seq_one_letter_code
_entity_poly.pdbx_strand_id
1 'polypeptide(L)'
;MDKKNSEMNNKKFWKSLRDYENSPEFEEAKKNEFSEGVTEEFSVAEMEGMSRRRFLALLAASTAVTATACSDYRDKGEIIPYNKRPENVLPGKANYYASTCDGCIQHCGILIKTREGRPIKIDGNDEHPINKGKICSAGHANILNLYDPERLRNPLFKKRRIDWSKAIADIKSQLKSISDSGKKIAFVSNTILSPVSQRLIDEFKNHFPGTELFTYELFDLNNKIEANKRVFGTDRLPSLKLDEAKIILSVDDDFIGRGEDSIELIKKYTDGKDIDNLDNFNRLYVVEGGLSLTGSNADYRIRLRPDAHYEFLLGLYNELASKLGRSRLGQAVSLSKVEAKYGLDKKKVKHLVEDLVNEKEKAVVLGGSNLSADALTVVNLINVLLNDAAYLDFENYKTISSASTAAELTSLVNDMKSGNVGAFINFGADPVFHLSAYNFADALKNVQLKVSFVINANDTSDLCEYVLASNHNLESWGAFSTHNGLHSLMQPVINPIFDTKQKEDVLLALMDSKEDFHKFLMNYYQKEVYPLSKAAVSFDKFWFSALHDGAFTLPDLKSLKVKGNLSAGASLPAPKNVSGYAVELQPSYFIGDGKFANNGWLQELPHPVTKVTWDNFVSVSPTTAKNLNVEIGSMIEISSNGKVVQLPVMVQPGVADETFTVELGYGRKVVGDVGKDAGFDANFLMNVNSDSKWTFTPESVTVTGDEYQLVSTQEHHALDDDFVKDFHKIRKIIIENTLDEFKKEPDFIEEMPAEELPSITRAFEYKGVKWGMSIDLNKCIACGVCVSSCNVENNVPVVGKDQVAVGREMQWIRIDRYYSGTPDDPVVSNQPMLCQHCDSAPCENVCPVNATNHSDDGLNQMVYNRCVGTRYCANNCPYKVRRFNFFNFRDHFASAYYENELTALANNPEVTVRSRGVMEKCSFCVQRIMEARSEAIAEGREFNGEGVKTACQVACPSDAIEFGNYNDKTTKIAERREHKLGYYVLQELNVRPNVTYLAKLRNTRSEEA
;
A
#
# COMPACT_ATOMS: atom_id res chain seq x y z
N MET A 1 -4.28 -34.20 30.87
CA MET A 1 -4.19 -33.65 29.47
C MET A 1 -5.56 -33.47 28.82
N ASP A 2 -6.61 -34.16 29.25
CA ASP A 2 -7.90 -34.09 28.53
C ASP A 2 -8.89 -32.97 28.95
N LYS A 3 -8.60 -32.21 30.01
CA LYS A 3 -9.44 -31.04 30.39
C LYS A 3 -9.01 -29.72 29.76
N LYS A 4 -7.75 -29.58 29.34
CA LYS A 4 -7.28 -28.39 28.64
C LYS A 4 -7.76 -28.31 27.17
N ASN A 5 -7.95 -29.46 26.52
CA ASN A 5 -8.42 -29.50 25.13
C ASN A 5 -9.94 -29.22 24.95
N SER A 6 -10.74 -29.30 26.01
CA SER A 6 -12.19 -29.01 25.92
C SER A 6 -12.52 -27.50 26.11
N GLU A 7 -11.58 -26.72 26.66
CA GLU A 7 -11.74 -25.27 26.81
C GLU A 7 -11.18 -24.48 25.61
N MET A 8 -10.36 -25.12 24.75
CA MET A 8 -9.74 -24.48 23.57
C MET A 8 -10.72 -24.13 22.45
N ASN A 9 -11.93 -24.66 22.45
CA ASN A 9 -12.82 -24.65 21.28
C ASN A 9 -13.99 -23.65 21.34
N ASN A 10 -13.98 -22.67 22.23
CA ASN A 10 -15.15 -21.79 22.41
C ASN A 10 -14.95 -20.32 22.00
N LYS A 11 -13.76 -19.94 21.51
CA LYS A 11 -13.57 -18.58 21.00
C LYS A 11 -14.03 -18.51 19.54
N LYS A 12 -15.07 -17.73 19.28
CA LYS A 12 -15.53 -17.47 17.90
C LYS A 12 -14.52 -16.62 17.13
N PHE A 13 -13.85 -15.66 17.80
CA PHE A 13 -12.83 -14.77 17.22
C PHE A 13 -11.55 -14.78 18.07
N TRP A 14 -10.40 -14.70 17.42
CA TRP A 14 -9.08 -14.63 18.05
C TRP A 14 -8.13 -13.74 17.22
N LYS A 15 -7.10 -13.18 17.86
CA LYS A 15 -6.21 -12.15 17.27
C LYS A 15 -4.87 -12.69 16.80
N SER A 16 -4.33 -13.65 17.55
CA SER A 16 -3.04 -14.28 17.28
C SER A 16 -3.08 -15.75 17.64
N LEU A 17 -2.07 -16.53 17.25
CA LEU A 17 -1.94 -17.91 17.67
C LEU A 17 -1.83 -18.04 19.19
N ARG A 18 -1.14 -17.13 19.86
CA ARG A 18 -1.03 -17.08 21.32
C ARG A 18 -2.40 -16.88 21.97
N ASP A 19 -3.27 -16.07 21.36
CA ASP A 19 -4.65 -15.89 21.79
C ASP A 19 -5.49 -17.15 21.55
N TYR A 20 -5.35 -17.80 20.39
CA TYR A 20 -6.04 -19.06 20.07
C TYR A 20 -5.67 -20.19 21.03
N GLU A 21 -4.39 -20.32 21.38
CA GLU A 21 -3.85 -21.37 22.26
C GLU A 21 -4.00 -21.04 23.74
N ASN A 22 -4.44 -19.82 24.12
CA ASN A 22 -4.47 -19.30 25.49
C ASN A 22 -3.10 -19.44 26.18
N SER A 23 -2.01 -18.96 25.48
CA SER A 23 -0.67 -19.09 26.04
C SER A 23 -0.52 -18.32 27.36
N PRO A 24 0.30 -18.79 28.33
CA PRO A 24 0.52 -18.09 29.60
C PRO A 24 1.05 -16.66 29.42
N GLU A 25 1.92 -16.46 28.43
CA GLU A 25 2.48 -15.14 28.09
C GLU A 25 1.41 -14.18 27.58
N PHE A 26 0.48 -14.67 26.76
CA PHE A 26 -0.63 -13.87 26.26
C PHE A 26 -1.61 -13.52 27.40
N GLU A 27 -1.89 -14.46 28.31
CA GLU A 27 -2.70 -14.21 29.50
C GLU A 27 -2.04 -13.21 30.47
N GLU A 28 -0.73 -13.18 30.53
CA GLU A 28 0.02 -12.21 31.33
C GLU A 28 0.05 -10.82 30.66
N ALA A 29 0.26 -10.77 29.34
CA ALA A 29 0.20 -9.53 28.56
C ALA A 29 -1.18 -8.87 28.61
N LYS A 30 -2.25 -9.67 28.66
CA LYS A 30 -3.63 -9.18 28.82
C LYS A 30 -3.91 -8.52 30.18
N LYS A 31 -3.17 -8.88 31.22
CA LYS A 31 -3.31 -8.22 32.53
C LYS A 31 -2.78 -6.79 32.51
N ASN A 32 -1.93 -6.48 31.54
CA ASN A 32 -1.46 -5.13 31.28
C ASN A 32 -2.37 -4.47 30.26
N GLU A 33 -3.15 -3.49 30.66
CA GLU A 33 -4.05 -2.71 29.78
C GLU A 33 -3.31 -2.01 28.64
N PHE A 34 -1.99 -1.85 28.77
CA PHE A 34 -1.09 -1.24 27.81
C PHE A 34 0.12 -2.13 27.58
N SER A 35 0.67 -2.05 26.38
CA SER A 35 1.91 -2.74 26.01
C SER A 35 3.05 -2.36 26.98
N GLU A 36 3.97 -3.28 27.19
CA GLU A 36 5.19 -3.10 27.96
C GLU A 36 5.92 -1.81 27.51
N GLY A 37 6.38 -0.99 28.45
CA GLY A 37 7.03 0.28 28.18
C GLY A 37 6.11 1.50 27.96
N VAL A 38 4.80 1.33 27.74
CA VAL A 38 3.87 2.47 27.61
C VAL A 38 3.59 3.14 28.95
N THR A 39 3.58 2.37 30.03
CA THR A 39 3.30 2.83 31.40
C THR A 39 4.46 2.67 32.37
N GLU A 40 5.58 2.09 31.94
CA GLU A 40 6.74 1.91 32.80
C GLU A 40 7.32 3.26 33.21
N GLU A 41 7.34 3.49 34.51
CA GLU A 41 8.19 4.51 35.12
C GLU A 41 9.62 3.99 35.18
N PHE A 42 10.60 4.89 35.02
CA PHE A 42 12.00 4.54 35.23
C PHE A 42 12.17 3.81 36.53
N SER A 43 12.69 2.59 36.51
CA SER A 43 12.85 1.81 37.74
C SER A 43 13.84 2.49 38.67
N VAL A 44 13.51 2.51 39.99
CA VAL A 44 14.37 3.08 41.01
C VAL A 44 15.75 2.38 41.05
N ALA A 45 15.84 1.14 40.57
CA ALA A 45 17.06 0.36 40.45
C ALA A 45 18.09 0.93 39.47
N GLU A 46 17.65 1.61 38.40
CA GLU A 46 18.56 2.32 37.48
C GLU A 46 19.12 3.62 38.08
N MET A 47 18.46 4.17 39.10
CA MET A 47 18.93 5.36 39.79
C MET A 47 19.96 5.06 40.92
N GLU A 48 19.97 3.87 41.44
CA GLU A 48 20.90 3.48 42.57
C GLU A 48 22.37 3.34 42.10
N GLY A 49 22.64 3.18 40.80
CA GLY A 49 24.00 3.13 40.26
C GLY A 49 24.63 4.50 39.97
N MET A 50 23.93 5.60 40.08
CA MET A 50 24.44 6.93 39.80
C MET A 50 24.92 7.68 41.02
N SER A 51 26.21 8.10 41.04
CA SER A 51 26.76 8.91 42.11
C SER A 51 26.02 10.25 42.23
N ARG A 52 25.81 10.76 43.49
CA ARG A 52 25.18 12.07 43.76
C ARG A 52 25.74 13.21 42.89
N ARG A 53 27.03 13.15 42.52
CA ARG A 53 27.68 14.16 41.73
C ARG A 53 27.26 14.11 40.25
N ARG A 54 27.00 12.91 39.69
CA ARG A 54 26.46 12.74 38.34
C ARG A 54 24.97 13.13 38.27
N PHE A 55 24.20 12.80 39.31
CA PHE A 55 22.81 13.21 39.43
C PHE A 55 22.63 14.73 39.51
N LEU A 56 23.48 15.43 40.29
CA LEU A 56 23.46 16.89 40.38
C LEU A 56 23.94 17.55 39.07
N ALA A 57 24.89 16.96 38.39
CA ALA A 57 25.34 17.46 37.06
C ALA A 57 24.25 17.26 36.00
N LEU A 58 23.52 16.13 36.03
CA LEU A 58 22.37 15.88 35.15
C LEU A 58 21.18 16.81 35.45
N LEU A 59 20.91 17.06 36.73
CA LEU A 59 19.88 17.98 37.19
C LEU A 59 20.20 19.43 36.82
N ALA A 60 21.46 19.85 36.94
CA ALA A 60 21.92 21.16 36.49
C ALA A 60 21.91 21.30 34.95
N ALA A 61 22.25 20.25 34.24
CA ALA A 61 22.14 20.22 32.78
C ALA A 61 20.66 20.22 32.33
N SER A 62 19.78 19.48 32.99
CA SER A 62 18.35 19.45 32.68
C SER A 62 17.65 20.77 33.02
N THR A 63 18.04 21.46 34.09
CA THR A 63 17.53 22.81 34.44
C THR A 63 18.04 23.87 33.48
N ALA A 64 19.26 23.77 32.99
CA ALA A 64 19.76 24.68 31.95
C ALA A 64 19.07 24.46 30.60
N VAL A 65 18.82 23.20 30.23
CA VAL A 65 18.09 22.83 28.99
C VAL A 65 16.62 23.21 29.10
N THR A 66 15.96 23.06 30.26
CA THR A 66 14.57 23.48 30.43
C THR A 66 14.40 24.99 30.47
N ALA A 67 15.39 25.75 30.98
CA ALA A 67 15.36 27.21 30.95
C ALA A 67 15.56 27.78 29.54
N THR A 68 16.38 27.15 28.71
CA THR A 68 16.54 27.52 27.30
C THR A 68 15.38 27.02 26.42
N ALA A 69 14.78 25.88 26.71
CA ALA A 69 13.66 25.33 25.95
C ALA A 69 12.35 26.13 26.13
N CYS A 70 12.16 26.80 27.27
CA CYS A 70 10.96 27.61 27.51
C CYS A 70 10.95 28.98 26.82
N SER A 71 12.12 29.54 26.43
CA SER A 71 12.23 30.83 25.76
C SER A 71 12.17 30.76 24.23
N ASP A 72 12.51 29.61 23.65
CA ASP A 72 12.83 29.49 22.22
C ASP A 72 11.64 29.13 21.33
N TYR A 73 10.53 28.68 21.92
CA TYR A 73 9.39 28.17 21.15
C TYR A 73 8.50 29.28 20.55
N ARG A 74 8.60 30.51 21.05
CA ARG A 74 7.83 31.65 20.55
C ARG A 74 8.51 32.43 19.42
N ASP A 75 9.81 32.27 19.27
CA ASP A 75 10.62 33.13 18.38
C ASP A 75 11.24 32.40 17.17
N LYS A 76 10.87 31.10 16.93
CA LYS A 76 11.33 30.39 15.74
C LYS A 76 10.37 30.62 14.59
N GLY A 77 10.72 31.53 13.77
CA GLY A 77 10.11 31.82 12.47
C GLY A 77 10.24 33.30 12.12
N GLU A 78 11.12 33.60 11.19
CA GLU A 78 11.13 34.91 10.55
C GLU A 78 9.92 35.01 9.63
N ILE A 79 9.04 35.97 9.86
CA ILE A 79 7.99 36.35 8.91
C ILE A 79 8.67 37.13 7.79
N ILE A 80 8.95 36.46 6.69
CA ILE A 80 9.52 37.08 5.50
C ILE A 80 8.35 37.54 4.62
N PRO A 81 8.08 38.86 4.48
CA PRO A 81 7.02 39.34 3.61
C PRO A 81 7.38 39.09 2.14
N TYR A 82 6.39 38.90 1.29
CA TYR A 82 6.59 38.86 -0.15
C TYR A 82 7.12 40.21 -0.66
N ASN A 83 8.26 40.22 -1.32
CA ASN A 83 8.71 41.40 -2.06
C ASN A 83 7.80 41.73 -3.26
N LYS A 84 7.29 40.69 -3.89
CA LYS A 84 6.27 40.76 -4.93
C LYS A 84 5.27 39.63 -4.66
N ARG A 85 4.04 39.97 -4.35
CA ARG A 85 2.99 38.96 -4.13
C ARG A 85 2.75 38.20 -5.44
N PRO A 86 2.76 36.85 -5.42
CA PRO A 86 2.33 36.05 -6.56
C PRO A 86 0.85 36.32 -6.87
N GLU A 87 0.51 36.46 -8.16
CA GLU A 87 -0.83 36.90 -8.59
C GLU A 87 -1.92 35.92 -8.13
N ASN A 88 -1.61 34.60 -8.08
CA ASN A 88 -2.57 33.52 -7.82
C ASN A 88 -2.44 32.91 -6.42
N VAL A 89 -1.68 33.53 -5.50
CA VAL A 89 -1.51 33.04 -4.13
C VAL A 89 -2.21 33.97 -3.14
N LEU A 90 -3.23 33.45 -2.48
CA LEU A 90 -3.90 34.12 -1.37
C LEU A 90 -3.44 33.44 -0.06
N PRO A 91 -2.83 34.17 0.88
CA PRO A 91 -2.48 33.62 2.18
C PRO A 91 -3.71 33.01 2.86
N GLY A 92 -3.54 31.80 3.38
CA GLY A 92 -4.63 31.06 4.03
C GLY A 92 -5.57 30.30 3.09
N LYS A 93 -5.43 30.41 1.77
CA LYS A 93 -6.16 29.59 0.80
C LYS A 93 -5.25 28.60 0.12
N ALA A 94 -5.75 27.37 -0.05
CA ALA A 94 -5.05 26.32 -0.79
C ALA A 94 -5.20 26.52 -2.30
N ASN A 95 -4.16 26.16 -3.06
CA ASN A 95 -4.24 25.95 -4.50
C ASN A 95 -4.05 24.46 -4.79
N TYR A 96 -4.69 23.98 -5.85
CA TYR A 96 -4.66 22.59 -6.27
C TYR A 96 -4.10 22.48 -7.69
N TYR A 97 -3.25 21.48 -7.90
CA TYR A 97 -2.64 21.20 -9.20
C TYR A 97 -2.85 19.74 -9.55
N ALA A 98 -3.42 19.47 -10.72
CA ALA A 98 -3.49 18.12 -11.26
C ALA A 98 -2.11 17.71 -11.80
N SER A 99 -1.71 16.48 -11.56
CA SER A 99 -0.45 15.89 -12.03
C SER A 99 -0.56 14.37 -12.09
N THR A 100 0.54 13.68 -12.36
CA THR A 100 0.59 12.21 -12.44
C THR A 100 1.65 11.67 -11.46
N CYS A 101 1.31 10.59 -10.76
CA CYS A 101 2.22 9.86 -9.90
C CYS A 101 3.20 9.03 -10.74
N ASP A 102 4.48 9.02 -10.39
CA ASP A 102 5.53 8.18 -11.00
C ASP A 102 6.03 7.06 -10.07
N GLY A 103 5.27 6.76 -9.01
CA GLY A 103 5.65 5.78 -8.00
C GLY A 103 5.73 4.34 -8.51
N CYS A 104 4.89 3.98 -9.49
CA CYS A 104 4.81 2.66 -10.10
C CYS A 104 4.19 2.73 -11.49
N ILE A 105 4.05 1.60 -12.17
CA ILE A 105 3.51 1.48 -13.53
C ILE A 105 2.02 1.91 -13.67
N GLN A 106 1.29 2.08 -12.57
CA GLN A 106 -0.11 2.54 -12.64
C GLN A 106 -0.24 4.01 -13.06
N HIS A 107 0.76 4.85 -12.78
CA HIS A 107 0.74 6.28 -13.10
C HIS A 107 -0.59 6.97 -12.80
N CYS A 108 -1.08 6.82 -11.56
CA CYS A 108 -2.35 7.39 -11.12
C CYS A 108 -2.37 8.91 -11.29
N GLY A 109 -3.51 9.45 -11.71
CA GLY A 109 -3.76 10.89 -11.67
C GLY A 109 -3.85 11.39 -10.23
N ILE A 110 -3.11 12.44 -9.90
CA ILE A 110 -3.02 13.02 -8.55
C ILE A 110 -3.42 14.48 -8.55
N LEU A 111 -3.95 14.93 -7.41
CA LEU A 111 -4.27 16.31 -7.11
C LEU A 111 -3.44 16.76 -5.91
N ILE A 112 -2.61 17.78 -6.13
CA ILE A 112 -1.66 18.26 -5.12
C ILE A 112 -2.20 19.53 -4.47
N LYS A 113 -2.45 19.48 -3.14
CA LYS A 113 -2.77 20.65 -2.33
C LYS A 113 -1.50 21.41 -2.00
N THR A 114 -1.48 22.72 -2.32
CA THR A 114 -0.38 23.62 -1.97
C THR A 114 -0.85 24.74 -1.06
N ARG A 115 0.01 25.15 -0.14
CA ARG A 115 -0.20 26.34 0.71
C ARG A 115 0.98 27.26 0.54
N GLU A 116 0.67 28.52 0.12
CA GLU A 116 1.68 29.52 -0.17
C GLU A 116 2.82 29.02 -1.10
N GLY A 117 2.45 28.26 -2.14
CA GLY A 117 3.38 27.66 -3.10
C GLY A 117 4.10 26.38 -2.63
N ARG A 118 3.80 25.89 -1.45
CA ARG A 118 4.41 24.71 -0.86
C ARG A 118 3.45 23.50 -0.94
N PRO A 119 3.78 22.42 -1.64
CA PRO A 119 3.00 21.18 -1.61
C PRO A 119 2.95 20.59 -0.21
N ILE A 120 1.74 20.25 0.27
CA ILE A 120 1.53 19.73 1.63
C ILE A 120 0.73 18.42 1.65
N LYS A 121 0.06 18.09 0.55
CA LYS A 121 -0.74 16.86 0.46
C LYS A 121 -0.91 16.42 -0.97
N ILE A 122 -0.96 15.11 -1.17
CA ILE A 122 -1.29 14.45 -2.43
C ILE A 122 -2.57 13.65 -2.21
N ASP A 123 -3.60 13.92 -3.00
CA ASP A 123 -4.81 13.13 -3.12
C ASP A 123 -4.94 12.60 -4.56
N GLY A 124 -5.89 11.69 -4.83
CA GLY A 124 -6.20 11.28 -6.19
C GLY A 124 -6.95 12.37 -6.95
N ASN A 125 -6.83 12.37 -8.26
CA ASN A 125 -7.55 13.26 -9.15
C ASN A 125 -8.89 12.62 -9.56
N ASP A 126 -10.00 13.22 -9.19
CA ASP A 126 -11.35 12.72 -9.46
C ASP A 126 -11.68 12.68 -10.97
N GLU A 127 -11.08 13.58 -11.76
CA GLU A 127 -11.27 13.66 -13.22
C GLU A 127 -10.48 12.58 -13.97
N HIS A 128 -9.57 11.89 -13.31
CA HIS A 128 -8.78 10.85 -13.96
C HIS A 128 -9.60 9.58 -14.17
N PRO A 129 -9.75 9.07 -15.44
CA PRO A 129 -10.74 8.04 -15.77
C PRO A 129 -10.46 6.67 -15.14
N ILE A 130 -9.22 6.36 -14.77
CA ILE A 130 -8.84 5.06 -14.20
C ILE A 130 -8.96 5.06 -12.68
N ASN A 131 -8.23 5.94 -11.99
CA ASN A 131 -8.19 5.92 -10.52
C ASN A 131 -9.28 6.76 -9.83
N LYS A 132 -10.02 7.61 -10.57
CA LYS A 132 -11.24 8.32 -10.11
C LYS A 132 -11.11 8.86 -8.68
N GLY A 133 -10.08 9.66 -8.43
CA GLY A 133 -9.84 10.27 -7.12
C GLY A 133 -9.13 9.37 -6.08
N LYS A 134 -8.72 8.16 -6.42
CA LYS A 134 -8.12 7.21 -5.47
C LYS A 134 -6.64 6.97 -5.76
N ILE A 135 -5.82 6.85 -4.71
CA ILE A 135 -4.41 6.47 -4.80
C ILE A 135 -4.02 5.57 -3.63
N CYS A 136 -2.89 4.90 -3.76
CA CYS A 136 -2.38 4.00 -2.72
C CYS A 136 -1.70 4.75 -1.56
N SER A 137 -1.36 4.03 -0.49
CA SER A 137 -0.66 4.59 0.67
C SER A 137 0.66 5.27 0.29
N ALA A 138 1.43 4.68 -0.64
CA ALA A 138 2.67 5.27 -1.12
C ALA A 138 2.42 6.58 -1.89
N GLY A 139 1.35 6.68 -2.67
CA GLY A 139 0.96 7.90 -3.36
C GLY A 139 0.68 9.06 -2.39
N HIS A 140 -0.07 8.81 -1.30
CA HIS A 140 -0.29 9.83 -0.26
C HIS A 140 1.00 10.20 0.47
N ALA A 141 1.83 9.22 0.84
CA ALA A 141 3.06 9.43 1.60
C ALA A 141 4.21 10.03 0.77
N ASN A 142 4.11 10.04 -0.56
CA ASN A 142 5.16 10.54 -1.47
C ASN A 142 5.49 12.03 -1.28
N ILE A 143 4.62 12.80 -0.63
CA ILE A 143 4.92 14.17 -0.24
C ILE A 143 6.15 14.26 0.68
N LEU A 144 6.37 13.28 1.54
CA LEU A 144 7.53 13.23 2.40
C LEU A 144 8.83 13.03 1.61
N ASN A 145 8.77 12.28 0.51
CA ASN A 145 9.94 12.07 -0.37
C ASN A 145 10.38 13.36 -1.09
N LEU A 146 9.46 14.29 -1.36
CA LEU A 146 9.82 15.62 -1.89
C LEU A 146 10.73 16.38 -0.92
N TYR A 147 10.45 16.27 0.37
CA TYR A 147 11.14 16.99 1.45
C TYR A 147 12.15 16.11 2.20
N ASP A 148 12.52 14.98 1.65
CA ASP A 148 13.51 14.09 2.23
C ASP A 148 14.86 14.83 2.33
N PRO A 149 15.44 14.99 3.53
CA PRO A 149 16.72 15.68 3.75
C PRO A 149 17.89 14.99 3.08
N GLU A 150 17.78 13.71 2.77
CA GLU A 150 18.81 12.87 2.19
C GLU A 150 18.76 12.80 0.66
N ARG A 151 17.85 13.55 0.03
CA ARG A 151 17.86 13.74 -1.41
C ARG A 151 19.21 14.31 -1.86
N LEU A 152 19.69 13.84 -3.01
CA LEU A 152 20.89 14.41 -3.63
C LEU A 152 20.65 15.87 -3.99
N ARG A 153 21.56 16.72 -3.54
CA ARG A 153 21.45 18.19 -3.71
C ARG A 153 22.17 18.70 -4.94
N ASN A 154 23.11 17.92 -5.49
CA ASN A 154 24.00 18.33 -6.58
C ASN A 154 24.47 17.08 -7.35
N PRO A 155 24.90 17.22 -8.61
CA PRO A 155 25.57 16.13 -9.31
C PRO A 155 26.92 15.80 -8.67
N LEU A 156 27.27 14.53 -8.67
CA LEU A 156 28.49 14.01 -8.07
C LEU A 156 29.38 13.32 -9.11
N PHE A 157 30.69 13.50 -8.99
CA PHE A 157 31.69 12.69 -9.65
C PHE A 157 32.60 12.05 -8.60
N LYS A 158 32.64 10.73 -8.57
CA LYS A 158 33.40 9.98 -7.54
C LYS A 158 33.10 10.45 -6.11
N LYS A 159 31.80 10.57 -5.81
CA LYS A 159 31.26 11.02 -4.50
C LYS A 159 31.60 12.48 -4.13
N ARG A 160 32.09 13.31 -5.07
CA ARG A 160 32.37 14.74 -4.86
C ARG A 160 31.51 15.57 -5.78
N ARG A 161 31.05 16.73 -5.30
CA ARG A 161 30.29 17.69 -6.12
C ARG A 161 31.04 18.02 -7.39
N ILE A 162 30.34 18.09 -8.51
CA ILE A 162 30.78 18.55 -9.82
C ILE A 162 29.76 19.56 -10.38
N ASP A 163 30.16 20.48 -11.20
CA ASP A 163 29.26 21.38 -11.89
C ASP A 163 28.54 20.66 -13.04
N TRP A 164 27.24 20.94 -13.24
CA TRP A 164 26.42 20.34 -14.27
C TRP A 164 27.03 20.44 -15.67
N SER A 165 27.54 21.65 -16.06
CA SER A 165 28.15 21.86 -17.37
C SER A 165 29.37 20.98 -17.60
N LYS A 166 30.20 20.81 -16.56
CA LYS A 166 31.36 19.93 -16.61
C LYS A 166 30.96 18.45 -16.66
N ALA A 167 30.00 18.03 -15.83
CA ALA A 167 29.53 16.65 -15.83
C ALA A 167 28.98 16.25 -17.20
N ILE A 168 28.12 17.09 -17.80
CA ILE A 168 27.53 16.85 -19.11
C ILE A 168 28.62 16.80 -20.20
N ALA A 169 29.59 17.74 -20.19
CA ALA A 169 30.67 17.75 -21.18
C ALA A 169 31.58 16.53 -21.10
N ASP A 170 31.95 16.13 -19.88
CA ASP A 170 32.78 14.95 -19.63
C ASP A 170 32.08 13.65 -20.03
N ILE A 171 30.81 13.48 -19.64
CA ILE A 171 29.98 12.28 -19.99
C ILE A 171 29.81 12.20 -21.50
N LYS A 172 29.44 13.30 -22.16
CA LYS A 172 29.26 13.35 -23.61
C LYS A 172 30.52 12.97 -24.37
N SER A 173 31.68 13.53 -23.98
CA SER A 173 32.98 13.20 -24.61
C SER A 173 33.30 11.72 -24.50
N GLN A 174 33.05 11.11 -23.33
CA GLN A 174 33.26 9.66 -23.12
C GLN A 174 32.27 8.81 -23.90
N LEU A 175 30.97 9.16 -23.91
CA LEU A 175 29.94 8.45 -24.69
C LEU A 175 30.30 8.44 -26.19
N LYS A 176 30.73 9.57 -26.73
CA LYS A 176 31.17 9.65 -28.13
C LYS A 176 32.36 8.75 -28.41
N SER A 177 33.39 8.77 -27.56
CA SER A 177 34.58 7.90 -27.71
C SER A 177 34.19 6.41 -27.64
N ILE A 178 33.25 6.04 -26.75
CA ILE A 178 32.77 4.66 -26.60
C ILE A 178 31.97 4.22 -27.84
N SER A 179 31.06 5.07 -28.32
CA SER A 179 30.27 4.84 -29.53
C SER A 179 31.18 4.71 -30.77
N ASP A 180 32.17 5.60 -30.92
CA ASP A 180 33.14 5.55 -32.03
C ASP A 180 34.02 4.31 -31.96
N SER A 181 34.24 3.72 -30.78
CA SER A 181 34.99 2.47 -30.60
C SER A 181 34.19 1.20 -30.91
N GLY A 182 32.90 1.33 -31.20
CA GLY A 182 32.00 0.22 -31.47
C GLY A 182 31.59 -0.60 -30.23
N LYS A 183 31.89 -0.14 -29.01
CA LYS A 183 31.43 -0.76 -27.78
C LYS A 183 29.96 -0.39 -27.52
N LYS A 184 29.22 -1.32 -26.86
CA LYS A 184 27.83 -1.10 -26.48
C LYS A 184 27.69 -0.04 -25.37
N ILE A 185 26.60 0.73 -25.45
CA ILE A 185 26.10 1.59 -24.39
C ILE A 185 24.84 0.95 -23.83
N ALA A 186 24.88 0.43 -22.61
CA ALA A 186 23.72 -0.14 -21.95
C ALA A 186 22.90 0.97 -21.28
N PHE A 187 21.70 1.21 -21.80
CA PHE A 187 20.74 2.14 -21.22
C PHE A 187 19.73 1.33 -20.44
N VAL A 188 19.71 1.47 -19.10
CA VAL A 188 18.86 0.65 -18.20
C VAL A 188 17.83 1.53 -17.51
N SER A 189 16.57 1.10 -17.53
CA SER A 189 15.43 1.81 -16.93
C SER A 189 14.39 0.83 -16.40
N ASN A 190 13.48 1.32 -15.57
CA ASN A 190 12.18 0.67 -15.38
C ASN A 190 11.33 0.81 -16.66
N THR A 191 10.18 0.16 -16.69
CA THR A 191 9.23 0.23 -17.81
C THR A 191 8.87 1.68 -18.15
N ILE A 192 8.97 2.03 -19.44
CA ILE A 192 8.73 3.39 -19.91
C ILE A 192 7.33 3.46 -20.53
N LEU A 193 6.40 4.11 -19.84
CA LEU A 193 5.03 4.35 -20.31
C LEU A 193 4.83 5.78 -20.84
N SER A 194 5.90 6.57 -20.89
CA SER A 194 5.91 7.88 -21.52
C SER A 194 6.25 7.78 -23.00
N PRO A 195 5.31 8.05 -23.91
CA PRO A 195 5.63 8.03 -25.34
C PRO A 195 6.65 9.11 -25.74
N VAL A 196 6.70 10.21 -24.98
CA VAL A 196 7.64 11.31 -25.20
C VAL A 196 9.04 10.94 -24.73
N SER A 197 9.18 10.34 -23.53
CA SER A 197 10.48 9.83 -23.06
C SER A 197 10.99 8.68 -23.93
N GLN A 198 10.10 7.81 -24.44
CA GLN A 198 10.48 6.77 -25.40
C GLN A 198 11.04 7.39 -26.69
N ARG A 199 10.37 8.41 -27.24
CA ARG A 199 10.84 9.14 -28.43
C ARG A 199 12.22 9.78 -28.17
N LEU A 200 12.41 10.39 -27.03
CA LEU A 200 13.69 11.00 -26.63
C LEU A 200 14.82 9.96 -26.55
N ILE A 201 14.53 8.79 -25.98
CA ILE A 201 15.51 7.68 -25.90
C ILE A 201 15.84 7.13 -27.30
N ASP A 202 14.87 7.07 -28.20
CA ASP A 202 15.13 6.64 -29.58
C ASP A 202 15.99 7.68 -30.32
N GLU A 203 15.80 8.97 -30.08
CA GLU A 203 16.70 10.02 -30.59
C GLU A 203 18.10 9.91 -29.99
N PHE A 204 18.21 9.57 -28.68
CA PHE A 204 19.50 9.32 -28.03
C PHE A 204 20.24 8.12 -28.62
N LYS A 205 19.55 7.01 -28.94
CA LYS A 205 20.12 5.85 -29.64
C LYS A 205 20.66 6.21 -31.02
N ASN A 206 19.94 7.08 -31.75
CA ASN A 206 20.37 7.54 -33.05
C ASN A 206 21.61 8.47 -32.96
N HIS A 207 21.71 9.27 -31.88
CA HIS A 207 22.83 10.18 -31.66
C HIS A 207 24.09 9.45 -31.16
N PHE A 208 23.92 8.38 -30.37
CA PHE A 208 24.99 7.51 -29.89
C PHE A 208 24.78 6.08 -30.36
N PRO A 209 25.23 5.73 -31.60
CA PRO A 209 25.12 4.36 -32.12
C PRO A 209 25.73 3.31 -31.16
N GLY A 210 25.11 2.15 -31.10
CA GLY A 210 25.50 1.08 -30.16
C GLY A 210 24.76 1.15 -28.83
N THR A 211 23.83 2.10 -28.65
CA THR A 211 22.98 2.16 -27.44
C THR A 211 21.86 1.13 -27.52
N GLU A 212 21.82 0.26 -26.53
CA GLU A 212 20.77 -0.75 -26.34
C GLU A 212 19.97 -0.42 -25.08
N LEU A 213 18.62 -0.43 -25.20
CA LEU A 213 17.70 -0.18 -24.08
C LEU A 213 17.32 -1.50 -23.42
N PHE A 214 17.54 -1.58 -22.11
CA PHE A 214 17.09 -2.67 -21.25
C PHE A 214 16.09 -2.12 -20.23
N THR A 215 14.87 -2.64 -20.24
CA THR A 215 13.85 -2.30 -19.24
C THR A 215 13.60 -3.49 -18.33
N TYR A 216 13.34 -3.23 -17.07
CA TYR A 216 12.94 -4.28 -16.14
C TYR A 216 12.02 -3.74 -15.05
N GLU A 217 11.22 -4.64 -14.49
CA GLU A 217 10.53 -4.46 -13.22
C GLU A 217 10.93 -5.62 -12.29
N LEU A 218 10.94 -5.38 -10.98
CA LEU A 218 11.19 -6.45 -10.01
C LEU A 218 10.14 -7.56 -10.18
N PHE A 219 8.87 -7.15 -10.33
CA PHE A 219 7.74 -8.01 -10.67
C PHE A 219 7.21 -7.60 -12.04
N ASP A 220 7.69 -8.27 -13.11
CA ASP A 220 7.31 -7.97 -14.47
C ASP A 220 6.03 -8.72 -14.92
N LEU A 221 5.44 -8.24 -16.02
CA LEU A 221 4.22 -8.81 -16.60
C LEU A 221 4.48 -9.70 -17.82
N ASN A 222 5.72 -10.11 -18.05
CA ASN A 222 6.11 -10.87 -19.23
C ASN A 222 5.33 -12.18 -19.38
N ASN A 223 5.08 -12.89 -18.27
CA ASN A 223 4.31 -14.13 -18.28
C ASN A 223 2.84 -13.90 -18.67
N LYS A 224 2.21 -12.80 -18.18
CA LYS A 224 0.83 -12.41 -18.56
C LYS A 224 0.78 -12.06 -20.06
N ILE A 225 1.76 -11.29 -20.56
CA ILE A 225 1.87 -10.91 -21.97
C ILE A 225 2.05 -12.15 -22.86
N GLU A 226 2.92 -13.07 -22.47
CA GLU A 226 3.16 -14.30 -23.22
C GLU A 226 1.91 -15.19 -23.26
N ALA A 227 1.20 -15.35 -22.15
CA ALA A 227 -0.05 -16.08 -22.10
C ALA A 227 -1.13 -15.48 -23.02
N ASN A 228 -1.21 -14.15 -23.07
CA ASN A 228 -2.13 -13.45 -23.98
C ASN A 228 -1.75 -13.66 -25.46
N LYS A 229 -0.46 -13.64 -25.80
CA LYS A 229 -0.01 -13.97 -27.17
C LYS A 229 -0.45 -15.36 -27.59
N ARG A 230 -0.33 -16.35 -26.70
CA ARG A 230 -0.70 -17.76 -26.99
C ARG A 230 -2.21 -17.92 -27.19
N VAL A 231 -3.04 -17.30 -26.35
CA VAL A 231 -4.50 -17.50 -26.38
C VAL A 231 -5.21 -16.49 -27.30
N PHE A 232 -4.83 -15.24 -27.26
CA PHE A 232 -5.52 -14.15 -27.96
C PHE A 232 -4.76 -13.59 -29.16
N GLY A 233 -3.51 -14.00 -29.38
CA GLY A 233 -2.69 -13.54 -30.49
C GLY A 233 -2.22 -12.08 -30.37
N THR A 234 -2.28 -11.51 -29.17
CA THR A 234 -1.86 -10.13 -28.89
C THR A 234 -0.97 -10.05 -27.66
N ASP A 235 -0.05 -9.09 -27.67
CA ASP A 235 0.81 -8.76 -26.54
C ASP A 235 0.18 -7.74 -25.56
N ARG A 236 -1.02 -7.27 -25.86
CA ARG A 236 -1.73 -6.31 -25.02
C ARG A 236 -2.43 -6.99 -23.86
N LEU A 237 -2.34 -6.37 -22.68
CA LEU A 237 -3.07 -6.82 -21.49
C LEU A 237 -4.44 -6.12 -21.45
N PRO A 238 -5.53 -6.85 -21.22
CA PRO A 238 -6.85 -6.26 -21.09
C PRO A 238 -7.01 -5.53 -19.75
N SER A 239 -7.90 -4.54 -19.69
CA SER A 239 -8.53 -4.12 -18.44
C SER A 239 -9.55 -5.16 -17.99
N LEU A 240 -9.99 -5.12 -16.73
CA LEU A 240 -10.93 -6.10 -16.16
C LEU A 240 -12.27 -5.42 -15.83
N LYS A 241 -13.40 -6.12 -16.10
CA LYS A 241 -14.78 -5.68 -15.78
C LYS A 241 -15.28 -6.38 -14.52
N LEU A 242 -14.61 -6.15 -13.36
CA LEU A 242 -14.96 -6.83 -12.11
C LEU A 242 -16.26 -6.34 -11.49
N ASP A 243 -16.67 -5.11 -11.79
CA ASP A 243 -17.93 -4.50 -11.36
C ASP A 243 -19.18 -5.21 -11.94
N GLU A 244 -19.00 -5.93 -13.06
CA GLU A 244 -20.06 -6.71 -13.70
C GLU A 244 -20.05 -8.20 -13.30
N ALA A 245 -18.95 -8.67 -12.65
CA ALA A 245 -18.75 -10.08 -12.34
C ALA A 245 -19.46 -10.51 -11.04
N LYS A 246 -20.17 -11.63 -11.08
CA LYS A 246 -20.77 -12.26 -9.89
C LYS A 246 -19.84 -13.28 -9.22
N ILE A 247 -19.11 -14.05 -10.01
CA ILE A 247 -18.15 -15.06 -9.53
C ILE A 247 -16.76 -14.65 -9.95
N ILE A 248 -15.90 -14.41 -8.98
CA ILE A 248 -14.50 -14.05 -9.19
C ILE A 248 -13.65 -15.16 -8.59
N LEU A 249 -12.84 -15.82 -9.41
CA LEU A 249 -11.78 -16.73 -8.96
C LEU A 249 -10.43 -16.03 -9.12
N SER A 250 -9.73 -15.81 -8.02
CA SER A 250 -8.35 -15.35 -8.02
C SER A 250 -7.42 -16.52 -7.73
N VAL A 251 -6.44 -16.76 -8.61
CA VAL A 251 -5.39 -17.74 -8.41
C VAL A 251 -4.06 -16.99 -8.29
N ASP A 252 -3.54 -16.95 -7.07
CA ASP A 252 -2.29 -16.26 -6.73
C ASP A 252 -2.23 -14.79 -7.22
N ASP A 253 -3.39 -14.13 -7.30
CA ASP A 253 -3.52 -12.73 -7.71
C ASP A 253 -4.05 -11.88 -6.55
N ASP A 254 -3.15 -11.16 -5.89
CA ASP A 254 -3.53 -10.20 -4.84
C ASP A 254 -4.01 -8.88 -5.45
N PHE A 255 -5.05 -8.94 -6.30
CA PHE A 255 -5.51 -7.85 -7.15
C PHE A 255 -6.04 -6.63 -6.37
N ILE A 256 -6.49 -6.78 -5.11
CA ILE A 256 -6.84 -5.65 -4.24
C ILE A 256 -5.72 -5.23 -3.28
N GLY A 257 -4.58 -5.91 -3.31
CA GLY A 257 -3.43 -5.62 -2.46
C GLY A 257 -2.21 -5.18 -3.26
N ARG A 258 -1.48 -6.14 -3.81
CA ARG A 258 -0.19 -5.97 -4.49
C ARG A 258 -0.29 -5.97 -6.02
N GLY A 259 -1.48 -6.21 -6.56
CA GLY A 259 -1.69 -6.30 -8.00
C GLY A 259 -1.30 -5.03 -8.75
N GLU A 260 -0.89 -5.19 -10.01
CA GLU A 260 -0.45 -4.11 -10.87
C GLU A 260 -1.51 -3.04 -11.17
N ASP A 261 -2.79 -3.31 -10.89
CA ASP A 261 -3.93 -2.39 -11.09
C ASP A 261 -4.79 -2.24 -9.84
N SER A 262 -4.21 -2.48 -8.68
CA SER A 262 -4.96 -2.59 -7.43
C SER A 262 -5.93 -1.43 -7.18
N ILE A 263 -5.56 -0.19 -7.47
CA ILE A 263 -6.43 0.97 -7.23
C ILE A 263 -7.71 0.94 -8.10
N GLU A 264 -7.58 0.60 -9.38
CA GLU A 264 -8.72 0.44 -10.27
C GLU A 264 -9.59 -0.76 -9.84
N LEU A 265 -8.94 -1.88 -9.55
CA LEU A 265 -9.63 -3.14 -9.25
C LEU A 265 -10.30 -3.16 -7.88
N ILE A 266 -9.76 -2.46 -6.87
CA ILE A 266 -10.43 -2.28 -5.58
C ILE A 266 -11.82 -1.67 -5.80
N LYS A 267 -11.90 -0.58 -6.54
CA LYS A 267 -13.17 0.11 -6.80
C LYS A 267 -14.16 -0.81 -7.50
N LYS A 268 -13.74 -1.43 -8.61
CA LYS A 268 -14.59 -2.34 -9.39
C LYS A 268 -15.06 -3.56 -8.58
N TYR A 269 -14.19 -4.15 -7.77
CA TYR A 269 -14.53 -5.26 -6.89
C TYR A 269 -15.55 -4.86 -5.82
N THR A 270 -15.32 -3.71 -5.15
CA THR A 270 -16.18 -3.27 -4.05
C THR A 270 -17.50 -2.66 -4.50
N ASP A 271 -17.63 -2.25 -5.76
CA ASP A 271 -18.92 -1.91 -6.36
C ASP A 271 -19.84 -3.14 -6.43
N GLY A 272 -19.27 -4.34 -6.59
CA GLY A 272 -20.00 -5.62 -6.45
C GLY A 272 -20.22 -6.09 -5.00
N LYS A 273 -19.86 -5.29 -3.99
CA LYS A 273 -20.16 -5.53 -2.56
C LYS A 273 -21.16 -4.50 -2.01
N ASP A 274 -21.99 -3.95 -2.88
CA ASP A 274 -22.97 -2.94 -2.51
C ASP A 274 -24.17 -3.56 -1.77
N ILE A 275 -24.35 -3.17 -0.52
CA ILE A 275 -25.45 -3.63 0.34
C ILE A 275 -26.84 -3.14 -0.11
N ASP A 276 -26.89 -2.10 -0.94
CA ASP A 276 -28.13 -1.58 -1.53
C ASP A 276 -28.53 -2.40 -2.78
N ASN A 277 -27.62 -3.26 -3.30
CA ASN A 277 -27.87 -4.11 -4.47
C ASN A 277 -27.44 -5.56 -4.23
N LEU A 278 -28.13 -6.24 -3.33
CA LEU A 278 -27.82 -7.60 -2.91
C LEU A 278 -27.92 -8.65 -4.04
N ASP A 279 -28.61 -8.38 -5.12
CA ASP A 279 -28.75 -9.32 -6.24
C ASP A 279 -27.49 -9.35 -7.13
N ASN A 280 -26.71 -8.30 -7.08
CA ASN A 280 -25.42 -8.22 -7.77
C ASN A 280 -24.21 -8.40 -6.83
N PHE A 281 -24.44 -8.89 -5.61
CA PHE A 281 -23.38 -9.09 -4.62
C PHE A 281 -22.44 -10.21 -5.06
N ASN A 282 -21.17 -9.87 -5.35
CA ASN A 282 -20.21 -10.81 -5.90
C ASN A 282 -19.74 -11.85 -4.87
N ARG A 283 -19.22 -12.98 -5.37
CA ARG A 283 -18.59 -14.04 -4.59
C ARG A 283 -17.14 -14.19 -5.02
N LEU A 284 -16.22 -14.07 -4.06
CA LEU A 284 -14.79 -14.17 -4.27
C LEU A 284 -14.25 -15.51 -3.79
N TYR A 285 -13.70 -16.28 -4.72
CA TYR A 285 -12.86 -17.45 -4.46
C TYR A 285 -11.39 -17.08 -4.61
N VAL A 286 -10.56 -17.53 -3.66
CA VAL A 286 -9.09 -17.30 -3.74
C VAL A 286 -8.36 -18.61 -3.55
N VAL A 287 -7.44 -18.91 -4.46
CA VAL A 287 -6.50 -20.04 -4.38
C VAL A 287 -5.09 -19.47 -4.27
N GLU A 288 -4.42 -19.65 -3.14
CA GLU A 288 -3.12 -19.05 -2.85
C GLU A 288 -2.31 -19.84 -1.83
N GLY A 289 -0.98 -19.66 -1.86
CA GLY A 289 -0.06 -20.28 -0.91
C GLY A 289 0.10 -19.49 0.39
N GLY A 290 0.29 -18.18 0.29
CA GLY A 290 0.31 -17.24 1.40
C GLY A 290 -1.08 -16.84 1.88
N LEU A 291 -1.15 -15.89 2.81
CA LEU A 291 -2.40 -15.18 3.12
C LEU A 291 -2.26 -13.72 2.66
N SER A 292 -2.86 -13.43 1.52
CA SER A 292 -2.84 -12.08 0.92
C SER A 292 -3.98 -11.21 1.43
N LEU A 293 -3.97 -9.92 1.06
CA LEU A 293 -5.09 -9.02 1.33
C LEU A 293 -6.36 -9.47 0.58
N THR A 294 -6.22 -9.96 -0.65
CA THR A 294 -7.32 -10.56 -1.42
C THR A 294 -7.86 -11.81 -0.72
N GLY A 295 -6.98 -12.72 -0.28
CA GLY A 295 -7.36 -13.90 0.49
C GLY A 295 -8.04 -13.58 1.82
N SER A 296 -7.63 -12.50 2.49
CA SER A 296 -8.26 -12.02 3.73
C SER A 296 -9.70 -11.51 3.53
N ASN A 297 -10.06 -11.15 2.30
CA ASN A 297 -11.39 -10.68 1.93
C ASN A 297 -12.22 -11.71 1.15
N ALA A 298 -11.69 -12.91 0.96
CA ALA A 298 -12.37 -13.98 0.24
C ALA A 298 -13.64 -14.45 0.96
N ASP A 299 -14.68 -14.79 0.18
CA ASP A 299 -15.82 -15.54 0.67
C ASP A 299 -15.43 -17.02 0.84
N TYR A 300 -14.66 -17.57 -0.10
CA TYR A 300 -14.08 -18.90 -0.03
C TYR A 300 -12.58 -18.85 -0.34
N ARG A 301 -11.77 -19.36 0.56
CA ARG A 301 -10.33 -19.49 0.37
C ARG A 301 -9.91 -20.95 0.30
N ILE A 302 -9.09 -21.30 -0.68
CA ILE A 302 -8.50 -22.62 -0.89
C ILE A 302 -6.99 -22.48 -0.73
N ARG A 303 -6.46 -23.04 0.34
CA ARG A 303 -5.03 -23.03 0.66
C ARG A 303 -4.29 -24.04 -0.21
N LEU A 304 -3.44 -23.58 -1.10
CA LEU A 304 -2.67 -24.41 -2.02
C LEU A 304 -1.26 -23.85 -2.19
N ARG A 305 -0.25 -24.70 -2.04
CA ARG A 305 1.15 -24.30 -2.24
C ARG A 305 1.37 -23.75 -3.66
N PRO A 306 2.24 -22.72 -3.81
CA PRO A 306 2.34 -21.94 -5.06
C PRO A 306 2.82 -22.74 -6.27
N ASP A 307 3.67 -23.74 -6.06
CA ASP A 307 4.18 -24.61 -7.12
C ASP A 307 3.18 -25.66 -7.63
N ALA A 308 1.98 -25.74 -7.00
CA ALA A 308 0.89 -26.62 -7.40
C ALA A 308 -0.24 -25.91 -8.18
N HIS A 309 -0.20 -24.59 -8.32
CA HIS A 309 -1.27 -23.79 -8.97
C HIS A 309 -1.48 -24.23 -10.43
N TYR A 310 -0.43 -24.53 -11.16
CA TYR A 310 -0.54 -25.00 -12.55
C TYR A 310 -1.29 -26.33 -12.65
N GLU A 311 -0.97 -27.31 -11.77
CA GLU A 311 -1.65 -28.63 -11.75
C GLU A 311 -3.14 -28.45 -11.39
N PHE A 312 -3.44 -27.58 -10.41
CA PHE A 312 -4.83 -27.23 -10.04
C PHE A 312 -5.59 -26.63 -11.22
N LEU A 313 -5.04 -25.64 -11.90
CA LEU A 313 -5.67 -24.98 -13.04
C LEU A 313 -5.94 -25.95 -14.20
N LEU A 314 -5.02 -26.87 -14.50
CA LEU A 314 -5.26 -27.94 -15.49
C LEU A 314 -6.42 -28.86 -15.07
N GLY A 315 -6.46 -29.25 -13.81
CA GLY A 315 -7.54 -30.07 -13.24
C GLY A 315 -8.90 -29.35 -13.31
N LEU A 316 -8.90 -28.08 -12.95
CA LEU A 316 -10.10 -27.22 -12.98
C LEU A 316 -10.60 -27.06 -14.42
N TYR A 317 -9.72 -26.72 -15.38
CA TYR A 317 -10.13 -26.62 -16.78
C TYR A 317 -10.76 -27.92 -17.27
N ASN A 318 -10.14 -29.07 -17.01
CA ASN A 318 -10.64 -30.39 -17.47
C ASN A 318 -12.01 -30.73 -16.86
N GLU A 319 -12.25 -30.38 -15.59
CA GLU A 319 -13.53 -30.58 -14.94
C GLU A 319 -14.61 -29.67 -15.53
N LEU A 320 -14.31 -28.38 -15.72
CA LEU A 320 -15.22 -27.41 -16.35
C LEU A 320 -15.54 -27.80 -17.80
N ALA A 321 -14.53 -28.17 -18.59
CA ALA A 321 -14.71 -28.61 -19.96
C ALA A 321 -15.62 -29.83 -20.04
N SER A 322 -15.44 -30.81 -19.14
CA SER A 322 -16.32 -31.98 -19.06
C SER A 322 -17.77 -31.63 -18.75
N LYS A 323 -18.00 -30.74 -17.78
CA LYS A 323 -19.36 -30.29 -17.40
C LYS A 323 -20.03 -29.42 -18.49
N LEU A 324 -19.24 -28.67 -19.24
CA LEU A 324 -19.73 -27.81 -20.34
C LEU A 324 -19.76 -28.52 -21.70
N GLY A 325 -19.45 -29.83 -21.76
CA GLY A 325 -19.47 -30.61 -23.00
C GLY A 325 -18.41 -30.18 -24.01
N ARG A 326 -17.26 -29.71 -23.55
CA ARG A 326 -16.11 -29.27 -24.33
C ARG A 326 -14.93 -30.24 -24.22
N SER A 327 -13.97 -30.14 -25.14
CA SER A 327 -12.77 -30.96 -25.12
C SER A 327 -11.88 -30.63 -23.94
N ARG A 328 -11.37 -31.67 -23.25
CA ARG A 328 -10.34 -31.56 -22.22
C ARG A 328 -8.98 -31.22 -22.86
N LEU A 329 -8.09 -30.65 -22.06
CA LEU A 329 -6.70 -30.51 -22.45
C LEU A 329 -6.04 -31.88 -22.57
N GLY A 330 -5.00 -32.00 -23.40
CA GLY A 330 -4.30 -33.26 -23.63
C GLY A 330 -3.64 -33.88 -22.39
N GLN A 331 -3.40 -33.06 -21.36
CA GLN A 331 -2.92 -33.51 -20.06
C GLN A 331 -4.06 -34.07 -19.22
N ALA A 332 -3.98 -35.37 -18.89
CA ALA A 332 -5.03 -36.08 -18.15
C ALA A 332 -5.00 -35.78 -16.63
N VAL A 333 -4.95 -34.51 -16.26
CA VAL A 333 -5.03 -34.06 -14.85
C VAL A 333 -6.49 -34.08 -14.40
N SER A 334 -6.77 -34.78 -13.31
CA SER A 334 -8.10 -34.82 -12.68
C SER A 334 -8.11 -33.95 -11.45
N LEU A 335 -9.10 -33.03 -11.35
CA LEU A 335 -9.25 -32.15 -10.19
C LEU A 335 -9.38 -32.94 -8.87
N SER A 336 -10.12 -34.06 -8.86
CA SER A 336 -10.25 -34.91 -7.69
C SER A 336 -8.94 -35.59 -7.22
N LYS A 337 -8.00 -35.83 -8.14
CA LYS A 337 -6.67 -36.31 -7.75
C LYS A 337 -5.82 -35.18 -7.16
N VAL A 338 -5.96 -33.96 -7.67
CA VAL A 338 -5.32 -32.76 -7.11
C VAL A 338 -5.84 -32.48 -5.70
N GLU A 339 -7.16 -32.54 -5.51
CA GLU A 339 -7.79 -32.42 -4.19
C GLU A 339 -7.20 -33.43 -3.18
N ALA A 340 -7.10 -34.68 -3.57
CA ALA A 340 -6.57 -35.73 -2.71
C ALA A 340 -5.07 -35.57 -2.44
N LYS A 341 -4.30 -35.14 -3.45
CA LYS A 341 -2.84 -34.96 -3.36
C LYS A 341 -2.45 -33.85 -2.41
N TYR A 342 -3.17 -32.73 -2.43
CA TYR A 342 -2.86 -31.54 -1.66
C TYR A 342 -3.81 -31.30 -0.46
N GLY A 343 -4.70 -32.23 -0.18
CA GLY A 343 -5.63 -32.16 0.96
C GLY A 343 -6.62 -30.98 0.87
N LEU A 344 -7.05 -30.61 -0.34
CA LEU A 344 -7.95 -29.48 -0.54
C LEU A 344 -9.35 -29.78 0.01
N ASP A 345 -10.02 -28.73 0.51
CA ASP A 345 -11.41 -28.83 0.94
C ASP A 345 -12.34 -29.17 -0.24
N LYS A 346 -12.83 -30.39 -0.26
CA LYS A 346 -13.69 -30.91 -1.34
C LYS A 346 -15.00 -30.13 -1.48
N LYS A 347 -15.54 -29.57 -0.38
CA LYS A 347 -16.77 -28.77 -0.44
C LYS A 347 -16.53 -27.46 -1.13
N LYS A 348 -15.46 -26.73 -0.73
CA LYS A 348 -15.08 -25.45 -1.34
C LYS A 348 -14.76 -25.62 -2.83
N VAL A 349 -14.01 -26.68 -3.22
CA VAL A 349 -13.70 -26.97 -4.63
C VAL A 349 -14.95 -27.34 -5.41
N LYS A 350 -15.85 -28.11 -4.83
CA LYS A 350 -17.15 -28.45 -5.46
C LYS A 350 -17.99 -27.18 -5.68
N HIS A 351 -18.09 -26.31 -4.68
CA HIS A 351 -18.84 -25.05 -4.78
C HIS A 351 -18.25 -24.16 -5.87
N LEU A 352 -16.92 -24.03 -5.93
CA LEU A 352 -16.23 -23.29 -6.98
C LEU A 352 -16.62 -23.79 -8.38
N VAL A 353 -16.53 -25.11 -8.61
CA VAL A 353 -16.88 -25.69 -9.91
C VAL A 353 -18.35 -25.48 -10.25
N GLU A 354 -19.26 -25.68 -9.28
CA GLU A 354 -20.69 -25.46 -9.48
C GLU A 354 -21.02 -24.01 -9.81
N ASP A 355 -20.43 -23.06 -9.08
CA ASP A 355 -20.68 -21.62 -9.29
C ASP A 355 -20.12 -21.16 -10.63
N LEU A 356 -18.91 -21.60 -11.03
CA LEU A 356 -18.33 -21.29 -12.33
C LEU A 356 -19.14 -21.85 -13.51
N VAL A 357 -19.82 -22.97 -13.32
CA VAL A 357 -20.69 -23.56 -14.35
C VAL A 357 -22.06 -22.87 -14.39
N ASN A 358 -22.68 -22.65 -13.22
CA ASN A 358 -24.02 -22.10 -13.12
C ASN A 358 -24.08 -20.61 -13.51
N GLU A 359 -23.08 -19.84 -13.10
CA GLU A 359 -22.97 -18.40 -13.36
C GLU A 359 -21.91 -18.09 -14.44
N LYS A 360 -21.61 -19.04 -15.34
CA LYS A 360 -20.52 -18.94 -16.32
C LYS A 360 -20.51 -17.61 -17.08
N GLU A 361 -21.69 -17.09 -17.44
CA GLU A 361 -21.84 -15.82 -18.17
C GLU A 361 -21.41 -14.60 -17.34
N LYS A 362 -21.28 -14.73 -16.01
CA LYS A 362 -20.89 -13.69 -15.06
C LYS A 362 -19.69 -14.09 -14.20
N ALA A 363 -18.88 -15.01 -14.70
CA ALA A 363 -17.70 -15.51 -14.01
C ALA A 363 -16.40 -15.03 -14.67
N VAL A 364 -15.40 -14.72 -13.87
CA VAL A 364 -14.05 -14.35 -14.32
C VAL A 364 -13.00 -15.05 -13.48
N VAL A 365 -11.91 -15.46 -14.13
CA VAL A 365 -10.75 -16.07 -13.48
C VAL A 365 -9.53 -15.17 -13.65
N LEU A 366 -8.89 -14.81 -12.56
CA LEU A 366 -7.71 -13.97 -12.50
C LEU A 366 -6.49 -14.83 -12.15
N GLY A 367 -5.33 -14.48 -12.70
CA GLY A 367 -4.06 -15.11 -12.38
C GLY A 367 -2.99 -14.08 -12.07
N GLY A 368 -2.29 -14.29 -10.96
CA GLY A 368 -1.23 -13.41 -10.49
C GLY A 368 -0.01 -13.41 -11.41
N SER A 369 0.74 -12.30 -11.41
CA SER A 369 1.99 -12.17 -12.19
C SER A 369 3.07 -13.14 -11.75
N ASN A 370 2.98 -13.69 -10.54
CA ASN A 370 3.87 -14.72 -10.02
C ASN A 370 3.73 -16.08 -10.70
N LEU A 371 2.60 -16.33 -11.35
CA LEU A 371 2.34 -17.57 -12.08
C LEU A 371 3.22 -17.69 -13.33
N SER A 372 3.53 -18.93 -13.73
CA SER A 372 4.18 -19.20 -15.01
C SER A 372 3.29 -18.85 -16.20
N ALA A 373 3.90 -18.57 -17.35
CA ALA A 373 3.16 -18.33 -18.61
C ALA A 373 2.23 -19.50 -18.98
N ASP A 374 2.58 -20.73 -18.63
CA ASP A 374 1.75 -21.91 -18.86
C ASP A 374 0.50 -21.89 -17.97
N ALA A 375 0.65 -21.56 -16.67
CA ALA A 375 -0.47 -21.43 -15.75
C ALA A 375 -1.43 -20.29 -16.18
N LEU A 376 -0.89 -19.14 -16.54
CA LEU A 376 -1.67 -18.00 -17.06
C LEU A 376 -2.34 -18.29 -18.39
N THR A 377 -1.73 -19.13 -19.23
CA THR A 377 -2.38 -19.65 -20.45
C THR A 377 -3.64 -20.44 -20.09
N VAL A 378 -3.59 -21.31 -19.07
CA VAL A 378 -4.77 -22.07 -18.60
C VAL A 378 -5.84 -21.12 -18.03
N VAL A 379 -5.44 -20.09 -17.25
CA VAL A 379 -6.37 -19.06 -16.76
C VAL A 379 -7.13 -18.42 -17.93
N ASN A 380 -6.42 -17.99 -18.96
CA ASN A 380 -7.03 -17.39 -20.14
C ASN A 380 -7.94 -18.40 -20.88
N LEU A 381 -7.53 -19.66 -21.00
CA LEU A 381 -8.35 -20.71 -21.60
C LEU A 381 -9.64 -20.97 -20.80
N ILE A 382 -9.61 -20.89 -19.47
CA ILE A 382 -10.82 -21.01 -18.63
C ILE A 382 -11.77 -19.84 -18.91
N ASN A 383 -11.27 -18.60 -18.99
CA ASN A 383 -12.09 -17.44 -19.33
C ASN A 383 -12.74 -17.60 -20.72
N VAL A 384 -12.00 -18.08 -21.71
CA VAL A 384 -12.54 -18.38 -23.04
C VAL A 384 -13.59 -19.51 -22.98
N LEU A 385 -13.37 -20.53 -22.17
CA LEU A 385 -14.27 -21.66 -22.01
C LEU A 385 -15.61 -21.26 -21.36
N LEU A 386 -15.59 -20.35 -20.38
CA LEU A 386 -16.76 -19.89 -19.64
C LEU A 386 -17.65 -18.97 -20.50
N ASN A 387 -17.07 -17.90 -21.07
CA ASN A 387 -17.85 -16.83 -21.69
C ASN A 387 -17.11 -16.09 -22.80
N ASP A 388 -16.22 -16.77 -23.56
CA ASP A 388 -15.39 -16.17 -24.61
C ASP A 388 -14.55 -14.98 -24.10
N ALA A 389 -14.16 -14.99 -22.82
CA ALA A 389 -13.36 -13.98 -22.13
C ALA A 389 -14.03 -12.57 -22.09
N ALA A 390 -15.37 -12.53 -21.93
CA ALA A 390 -16.18 -11.31 -21.96
C ALA A 390 -15.78 -10.25 -20.90
N TYR A 391 -15.15 -10.67 -19.80
CA TYR A 391 -14.70 -9.80 -18.71
C TYR A 391 -13.28 -9.25 -18.93
N LEU A 392 -12.59 -9.68 -19.97
CA LEU A 392 -11.29 -9.15 -20.40
C LEU A 392 -11.52 -8.06 -21.45
N ASP A 393 -11.39 -6.80 -21.04
CA ASP A 393 -11.67 -5.63 -21.90
C ASP A 393 -10.45 -5.26 -22.75
N PHE A 394 -10.42 -5.77 -23.99
CA PHE A 394 -9.39 -5.44 -24.98
C PHE A 394 -9.67 -4.14 -25.77
N GLU A 395 -10.78 -3.46 -25.52
CA GLU A 395 -11.01 -2.11 -26.06
C GLU A 395 -10.19 -1.09 -25.27
N ASN A 396 -10.18 -1.24 -23.93
CA ASN A 396 -9.41 -0.43 -23.00
C ASN A 396 -8.13 -1.15 -22.54
N TYR A 397 -7.41 -1.75 -23.49
CA TYR A 397 -6.18 -2.49 -23.16
C TYR A 397 -5.09 -1.56 -22.61
N LYS A 398 -4.17 -2.14 -21.83
CA LYS A 398 -2.98 -1.46 -21.31
C LYS A 398 -1.91 -1.35 -22.38
N THR A 399 -1.22 -0.21 -22.38
CA THR A 399 -0.14 0.07 -23.33
C THR A 399 1.21 -0.52 -22.91
N ILE A 400 1.29 -1.13 -21.72
CA ILE A 400 2.51 -1.73 -21.20
C ILE A 400 3.08 -2.77 -22.19
N SER A 401 4.38 -2.72 -22.39
CA SER A 401 5.14 -3.67 -23.20
C SER A 401 5.93 -4.64 -22.33
N SER A 402 6.41 -5.73 -22.94
CA SER A 402 7.29 -6.67 -22.26
C SER A 402 8.56 -5.98 -21.79
N ALA A 403 8.95 -6.25 -20.55
CA ALA A 403 10.27 -5.94 -20.03
C ALA A 403 11.33 -6.86 -20.69
N SER A 404 12.61 -6.52 -20.52
CA SER A 404 13.71 -7.39 -21.00
C SER A 404 13.59 -8.78 -20.36
N THR A 405 13.75 -9.79 -21.16
CA THR A 405 13.69 -11.19 -20.72
C THR A 405 14.87 -11.56 -19.84
N ALA A 406 14.74 -12.64 -19.09
CA ALA A 406 15.85 -13.19 -18.31
C ALA A 406 17.09 -13.49 -19.17
N ALA A 407 16.89 -13.94 -20.42
CA ALA A 407 17.97 -14.21 -21.36
C ALA A 407 18.68 -12.92 -21.80
N GLU A 408 17.94 -11.86 -22.09
CA GLU A 408 18.51 -10.54 -22.45
C GLU A 408 19.27 -9.93 -21.28
N LEU A 409 18.74 -9.97 -20.06
CA LEU A 409 19.43 -9.49 -18.86
C LEU A 409 20.70 -10.32 -18.56
N THR A 410 20.65 -11.64 -18.76
CA THR A 410 21.83 -12.50 -18.64
C THR A 410 22.89 -12.15 -19.69
N SER A 411 22.46 -11.89 -20.94
CA SER A 411 23.36 -11.44 -22.00
C SER A 411 24.02 -10.11 -21.67
N LEU A 412 23.26 -9.14 -21.17
CA LEU A 412 23.78 -7.84 -20.70
C LEU A 412 24.86 -8.03 -19.63
N VAL A 413 24.59 -8.84 -18.61
CA VAL A 413 25.55 -9.13 -17.54
C VAL A 413 26.81 -9.78 -18.09
N ASN A 414 26.71 -10.72 -19.03
CA ASN A 414 27.85 -11.34 -19.68
C ASN A 414 28.66 -10.37 -20.56
N ASP A 415 27.99 -9.49 -21.31
CA ASP A 415 28.61 -8.44 -22.10
C ASP A 415 29.36 -7.43 -21.23
N MET A 416 28.82 -7.05 -20.07
CA MET A 416 29.52 -6.23 -19.09
C MET A 416 30.76 -6.95 -18.55
N LYS A 417 30.66 -8.22 -18.17
CA LYS A 417 31.81 -9.01 -17.67
C LYS A 417 32.92 -9.15 -18.69
N SER A 418 32.58 -9.30 -19.96
CA SER A 418 33.56 -9.46 -21.07
C SER A 418 34.13 -8.13 -21.58
N GLY A 419 33.65 -6.96 -21.04
CA GLY A 419 34.10 -5.62 -21.47
C GLY A 419 33.55 -5.14 -22.80
N ASN A 420 32.53 -5.82 -23.34
CA ASN A 420 31.80 -5.41 -24.57
C ASN A 420 30.94 -4.16 -24.33
N VAL A 421 30.49 -3.93 -23.08
CA VAL A 421 29.79 -2.73 -22.67
C VAL A 421 30.80 -1.67 -22.25
N GLY A 422 30.88 -0.57 -22.97
CA GLY A 422 31.77 0.56 -22.65
C GLY A 422 31.11 1.58 -21.70
N ALA A 423 29.78 1.76 -21.80
CA ALA A 423 29.05 2.67 -20.94
C ALA A 423 27.79 2.02 -20.38
N PHE A 424 27.47 2.39 -19.15
CA PHE A 424 26.22 2.08 -18.46
C PHE A 424 25.53 3.37 -18.06
N ILE A 425 24.28 3.53 -18.49
CA ILE A 425 23.41 4.66 -18.15
C ILE A 425 22.21 4.11 -17.40
N ASN A 426 22.11 4.40 -16.12
CA ASN A 426 20.95 4.09 -15.29
C ASN A 426 19.96 5.25 -15.28
N PHE A 427 18.76 5.05 -15.76
CA PHE A 427 17.72 6.08 -15.92
C PHE A 427 16.68 6.04 -14.79
N GLY A 428 17.13 5.99 -13.55
CA GLY A 428 16.27 6.07 -12.36
C GLY A 428 15.95 4.72 -11.70
N ALA A 429 16.49 3.62 -12.22
CA ALA A 429 16.29 2.27 -11.67
C ALA A 429 17.34 1.91 -10.60
N ASP A 430 17.24 0.72 -10.00
CA ASP A 430 18.23 0.18 -9.06
C ASP A 430 18.59 -1.29 -9.39
N PRO A 431 19.21 -1.55 -10.55
CA PRO A 431 19.51 -2.92 -10.97
C PRO A 431 20.52 -3.65 -10.07
N VAL A 432 21.38 -2.96 -9.33
CA VAL A 432 22.31 -3.58 -8.38
C VAL A 432 21.56 -4.26 -7.25
N PHE A 433 20.50 -3.64 -6.75
CA PHE A 433 19.64 -4.20 -5.72
C PHE A 433 18.65 -5.23 -6.31
N HIS A 434 17.87 -4.84 -7.31
CA HIS A 434 16.79 -5.67 -7.85
C HIS A 434 17.28 -6.90 -8.61
N LEU A 435 18.38 -6.78 -9.35
CA LEU A 435 18.92 -7.86 -10.20
C LEU A 435 20.13 -8.55 -9.54
N SER A 436 20.19 -8.56 -8.20
CA SER A 436 21.27 -9.19 -7.45
C SER A 436 21.41 -10.71 -7.73
N ALA A 437 20.31 -11.38 -8.10
CA ALA A 437 20.31 -12.78 -8.54
C ALA A 437 21.17 -13.01 -9.81
N TYR A 438 21.30 -11.99 -10.68
CA TYR A 438 22.15 -12.04 -11.89
C TYR A 438 23.64 -11.71 -11.62
N ASN A 439 24.02 -11.38 -10.38
CA ASN A 439 25.34 -10.83 -10.01
C ASN A 439 25.68 -9.54 -10.78
N PHE A 440 24.67 -8.65 -10.89
CA PHE A 440 24.75 -7.41 -11.66
C PHE A 440 25.85 -6.47 -11.15
N ALA A 441 26.00 -6.35 -9.82
CA ALA A 441 27.01 -5.52 -9.19
C ALA A 441 28.44 -5.84 -9.63
N ASP A 442 28.80 -7.15 -9.70
CA ASP A 442 30.13 -7.58 -10.10
C ASP A 442 30.39 -7.34 -11.60
N ALA A 443 29.37 -7.52 -12.43
CA ALA A 443 29.46 -7.21 -13.85
C ALA A 443 29.66 -5.71 -14.10
N LEU A 444 28.95 -4.86 -13.36
CA LEU A 444 29.00 -3.40 -13.50
C LEU A 444 30.41 -2.84 -13.19
N LYS A 445 31.20 -3.48 -12.34
CA LYS A 445 32.58 -3.06 -12.03
C LYS A 445 33.47 -2.98 -13.26
N ASN A 446 33.21 -3.80 -14.30
CA ASN A 446 34.02 -3.88 -15.53
C ASN A 446 33.65 -2.81 -16.58
N VAL A 447 32.56 -2.05 -16.37
CA VAL A 447 32.14 -1.01 -17.31
C VAL A 447 32.96 0.26 -17.09
N GLN A 448 33.44 0.86 -18.20
CA GLN A 448 34.33 2.00 -18.18
C GLN A 448 33.65 3.30 -17.71
N LEU A 449 32.49 3.61 -18.26
CA LEU A 449 31.70 4.81 -17.90
C LEU A 449 30.39 4.35 -17.23
N LYS A 450 30.15 4.82 -15.98
CA LYS A 450 28.92 4.52 -15.25
C LYS A 450 28.24 5.81 -14.81
N VAL A 451 27.04 6.03 -15.33
CA VAL A 451 26.21 7.21 -15.05
C VAL A 451 24.88 6.76 -14.44
N SER A 452 24.49 7.35 -13.32
CA SER A 452 23.21 7.05 -12.67
C SER A 452 22.41 8.31 -12.41
N PHE A 453 21.17 8.33 -12.87
CA PHE A 453 20.17 9.35 -12.57
C PHE A 453 19.34 8.90 -11.39
N VAL A 454 19.38 9.58 -10.27
CA VAL A 454 18.65 9.21 -9.06
C VAL A 454 18.25 10.43 -8.22
N ILE A 455 17.15 10.30 -7.49
CA ILE A 455 16.68 11.33 -6.53
C ILE A 455 17.47 11.20 -5.23
N ASN A 456 17.54 9.98 -4.68
CA ASN A 456 18.31 9.61 -3.50
C ASN A 456 19.42 8.64 -3.91
N ALA A 457 20.50 8.61 -3.17
CA ALA A 457 21.53 7.59 -3.37
C ALA A 457 20.94 6.19 -3.18
N ASN A 458 21.34 5.24 -4.03
CA ASN A 458 20.93 3.85 -3.99
C ASN A 458 22.10 2.90 -4.30
N ASP A 459 21.87 1.59 -4.19
CA ASP A 459 22.91 0.57 -4.38
C ASP A 459 23.60 0.65 -5.75
N THR A 460 22.88 1.00 -6.81
CA THR A 460 23.42 1.20 -8.14
C THR A 460 24.25 2.47 -8.24
N SER A 461 23.75 3.57 -7.70
CA SER A 461 24.45 4.86 -7.76
C SER A 461 25.77 4.84 -6.99
N ASP A 462 25.88 4.04 -5.93
CA ASP A 462 27.11 3.89 -5.15
C ASP A 462 28.27 3.29 -5.94
N LEU A 463 27.97 2.51 -6.97
CA LEU A 463 28.93 1.93 -7.90
C LEU A 463 29.22 2.78 -9.13
N CYS A 464 28.55 3.92 -9.29
CA CYS A 464 28.69 4.81 -10.44
C CYS A 464 29.66 5.96 -10.16
N GLU A 465 30.47 6.34 -11.17
CA GLU A 465 31.35 7.51 -11.06
C GLU A 465 30.56 8.82 -11.17
N TYR A 466 29.59 8.89 -12.07
CA TYR A 466 28.70 10.04 -12.21
C TYR A 466 27.34 9.73 -11.62
N VAL A 467 26.98 10.45 -10.57
CA VAL A 467 25.66 10.39 -9.95
C VAL A 467 24.97 11.73 -10.18
N LEU A 468 23.96 11.71 -11.04
CA LEU A 468 23.25 12.90 -11.49
C LEU A 468 21.96 13.07 -10.66
N ALA A 469 21.94 14.10 -9.83
CA ALA A 469 20.84 14.41 -8.95
C ALA A 469 19.59 14.80 -9.74
N SER A 470 18.56 13.95 -9.69
CA SER A 470 17.32 14.12 -10.45
C SER A 470 16.27 14.89 -9.66
N ASN A 471 15.41 15.62 -10.39
CA ASN A 471 14.21 16.25 -9.84
C ASN A 471 13.24 15.20 -9.30
N HIS A 472 12.47 15.56 -8.29
CA HIS A 472 11.27 14.82 -7.87
C HIS A 472 10.15 14.97 -8.92
N ASN A 473 9.18 14.05 -8.96
CA ASN A 473 8.06 14.15 -9.91
C ASN A 473 7.26 15.45 -9.77
N LEU A 474 7.10 15.98 -8.55
CA LEU A 474 6.44 17.27 -8.31
C LEU A 474 7.26 18.48 -8.76
N GLU A 475 8.49 18.28 -9.20
CA GLU A 475 9.43 19.27 -9.75
C GLU A 475 9.64 19.08 -11.27
N SER A 476 8.89 18.16 -11.92
CA SER A 476 9.19 17.67 -13.28
C SER A 476 7.98 17.76 -14.22
N TRP A 477 8.26 17.89 -15.51
CA TRP A 477 7.30 17.71 -16.58
C TRP A 477 7.28 16.26 -17.07
N GLY A 478 6.14 15.80 -17.53
CA GLY A 478 6.02 14.47 -18.13
C GLY A 478 4.63 14.18 -18.70
N ALA A 479 4.52 13.05 -19.35
CA ALA A 479 3.25 12.54 -19.84
C ALA A 479 3.34 11.02 -19.94
N PHE A 480 2.27 10.34 -19.59
CA PHE A 480 2.17 8.89 -19.58
C PHE A 480 0.95 8.43 -20.34
N SER A 481 1.06 7.26 -20.94
CA SER A 481 -0.05 6.58 -21.59
C SER A 481 -0.12 5.16 -21.02
N THR A 482 -1.05 4.91 -20.13
CA THR A 482 -1.20 3.62 -19.43
C THR A 482 -2.23 2.72 -20.10
N HIS A 483 -3.24 3.31 -20.72
CA HIS A 483 -4.31 2.62 -21.43
C HIS A 483 -4.48 3.15 -22.85
N ASN A 484 -5.17 2.39 -23.67
CA ASN A 484 -5.46 2.75 -25.07
C ASN A 484 -6.05 4.17 -25.16
N GLY A 485 -5.33 5.08 -25.80
CA GLY A 485 -5.74 6.46 -26.02
C GLY A 485 -5.78 7.37 -24.79
N LEU A 486 -5.47 6.87 -23.59
CA LEU A 486 -5.37 7.69 -22.39
C LEU A 486 -4.01 8.38 -22.33
N HIS A 487 -4.03 9.68 -22.08
CA HIS A 487 -2.85 10.51 -21.81
C HIS A 487 -3.00 11.19 -20.46
N SER A 488 -2.07 10.92 -19.53
CA SER A 488 -1.98 11.54 -18.21
C SER A 488 -0.79 12.49 -18.20
N LEU A 489 -0.99 13.74 -17.77
CA LEU A 489 0.03 14.77 -17.79
C LEU A 489 0.63 14.97 -16.41
N MET A 490 1.93 15.10 -16.33
CA MET A 490 2.67 15.48 -15.14
C MET A 490 3.21 16.89 -15.31
N GLN A 491 2.85 17.79 -14.37
CA GLN A 491 3.36 19.15 -14.33
C GLN A 491 4.05 19.43 -12.99
N PRO A 492 5.11 20.24 -12.96
CA PRO A 492 5.74 20.65 -11.72
C PRO A 492 4.80 21.56 -10.92
N VAL A 493 4.74 21.35 -9.61
CA VAL A 493 3.98 22.18 -8.67
C VAL A 493 4.87 23.07 -7.81
N ILE A 494 6.16 22.83 -7.86
CA ILE A 494 7.21 23.60 -7.18
C ILE A 494 8.48 23.59 -8.05
N ASN A 495 9.28 24.65 -7.97
CA ASN A 495 10.61 24.64 -8.55
C ASN A 495 11.51 23.63 -7.81
N PRO A 496 12.55 23.10 -8.47
CA PRO A 496 13.51 22.22 -7.80
C PRO A 496 14.03 22.85 -6.49
N ILE A 497 13.93 22.10 -5.40
CA ILE A 497 14.37 22.54 -4.06
C ILE A 497 15.90 22.61 -4.00
N PHE A 498 16.57 21.75 -4.77
CA PHE A 498 18.02 21.65 -4.82
C PHE A 498 18.56 21.92 -6.23
N ASP A 499 19.90 21.94 -6.39
CA ASP A 499 20.58 22.04 -7.69
C ASP A 499 20.48 20.71 -8.47
N THR A 500 19.24 20.30 -8.74
CA THR A 500 18.90 19.07 -9.47
C THR A 500 18.41 19.40 -10.88
N LYS A 501 18.36 18.41 -11.75
CA LYS A 501 17.80 18.55 -13.10
C LYS A 501 16.87 17.39 -13.43
N GLN A 502 15.90 17.67 -14.26
CA GLN A 502 15.10 16.61 -14.84
C GLN A 502 15.97 15.72 -15.74
N LYS A 503 15.86 14.42 -15.61
CA LYS A 503 16.73 13.46 -16.32
C LYS A 503 16.61 13.58 -17.83
N GLU A 504 15.44 13.90 -18.37
CA GLU A 504 15.19 14.14 -19.80
C GLU A 504 15.91 15.38 -20.31
N ASP A 505 15.99 16.47 -19.51
CA ASP A 505 16.75 17.67 -19.87
C ASP A 505 18.25 17.37 -20.03
N VAL A 506 18.76 16.49 -19.16
CA VAL A 506 20.17 16.08 -19.27
C VAL A 506 20.42 15.23 -20.50
N LEU A 507 19.49 14.35 -20.90
CA LEU A 507 19.60 13.61 -22.17
C LEU A 507 19.61 14.55 -23.38
N LEU A 508 18.72 15.56 -23.40
CA LEU A 508 18.71 16.59 -24.44
C LEU A 508 20.04 17.35 -24.51
N ALA A 509 20.60 17.73 -23.34
CA ALA A 509 21.89 18.42 -23.27
C ALA A 509 23.06 17.55 -23.74
N LEU A 510 23.04 16.23 -23.48
CA LEU A 510 24.04 15.29 -24.00
C LEU A 510 24.01 15.17 -25.52
N MET A 511 22.84 15.40 -26.15
CA MET A 511 22.65 15.43 -27.61
C MET A 511 22.83 16.82 -28.24
N ASP A 512 23.32 17.84 -27.53
CA ASP A 512 23.44 19.22 -27.96
C ASP A 512 22.11 19.91 -28.28
N SER A 513 21.00 19.42 -27.79
CA SER A 513 19.73 20.11 -27.94
C SER A 513 19.73 21.41 -27.14
N LYS A 514 19.17 22.47 -27.73
CA LYS A 514 18.93 23.77 -27.08
C LYS A 514 17.53 23.85 -26.45
N GLU A 515 16.70 22.86 -26.67
CA GLU A 515 15.35 22.77 -26.11
C GLU A 515 15.42 22.14 -24.73
N ASP A 516 14.58 22.63 -23.82
CA ASP A 516 14.25 21.93 -22.59
C ASP A 516 13.19 20.85 -22.82
N PHE A 517 13.01 19.94 -21.87
CA PHE A 517 12.07 18.84 -22.02
C PHE A 517 10.61 19.32 -22.05
N HIS A 518 10.26 20.41 -21.38
CA HIS A 518 8.89 20.96 -21.47
C HIS A 518 8.55 21.36 -22.90
N LYS A 519 9.47 22.03 -23.57
CA LYS A 519 9.27 22.42 -24.96
C LYS A 519 9.26 21.22 -25.90
N PHE A 520 10.14 20.24 -25.67
CA PHE A 520 10.15 18.98 -26.40
C PHE A 520 8.82 18.24 -26.26
N LEU A 521 8.28 18.17 -25.04
CA LEU A 521 6.97 17.59 -24.70
C LEU A 521 5.84 18.32 -25.44
N MET A 522 5.77 19.64 -25.35
CA MET A 522 4.76 20.44 -26.06
C MET A 522 4.83 20.24 -27.58
N ASN A 523 6.04 20.22 -28.16
CA ASN A 523 6.24 19.99 -29.58
C ASN A 523 5.75 18.62 -30.03
N TYR A 524 5.99 17.57 -29.22
CA TYR A 524 5.49 16.24 -29.46
C TYR A 524 3.95 16.23 -29.45
N TYR A 525 3.34 16.80 -28.39
CA TYR A 525 1.89 16.85 -28.28
C TYR A 525 1.23 17.65 -29.39
N GLN A 526 1.82 18.78 -29.78
CA GLN A 526 1.30 19.60 -30.88
C GLN A 526 1.30 18.88 -32.23
N LYS A 527 2.35 18.08 -32.49
CA LYS A 527 2.53 17.40 -33.78
C LYS A 527 1.82 16.06 -33.85
N GLU A 528 1.92 15.25 -32.78
CA GLU A 528 1.55 13.83 -32.83
C GLU A 528 0.18 13.56 -32.15
N VAL A 529 -0.16 14.28 -31.08
CA VAL A 529 -1.33 13.97 -30.27
C VAL A 529 -2.52 14.90 -30.52
N TYR A 530 -2.26 16.21 -30.59
CA TYR A 530 -3.30 17.21 -30.82
C TYR A 530 -4.13 16.97 -32.11
N PRO A 531 -3.56 16.60 -33.26
CA PRO A 531 -4.35 16.27 -34.44
C PRO A 531 -5.32 15.09 -34.23
N LEU A 532 -4.93 14.13 -33.37
CA LEU A 532 -5.76 12.95 -33.05
C LEU A 532 -6.88 13.27 -32.06
N SER A 533 -6.72 14.33 -31.26
CA SER A 533 -7.72 14.75 -30.27
C SER A 533 -8.98 15.32 -30.92
N LYS A 534 -8.91 15.75 -32.17
CA LYS A 534 -10.01 16.42 -32.91
C LYS A 534 -10.57 17.65 -32.18
N ALA A 535 -9.79 18.23 -31.28
CA ALA A 535 -10.22 19.41 -30.51
C ALA A 535 -10.52 20.59 -31.45
N ALA A 536 -11.69 21.23 -31.26
CA ALA A 536 -12.13 22.39 -32.03
C ALA A 536 -11.55 23.72 -31.52
N VAL A 537 -10.54 23.67 -30.64
CA VAL A 537 -9.88 24.85 -30.05
C VAL A 537 -8.40 24.89 -30.46
N SER A 538 -7.70 26.02 -30.24
CA SER A 538 -6.26 26.09 -30.51
C SER A 538 -5.47 25.13 -29.61
N PHE A 539 -4.25 24.77 -30.05
CA PHE A 539 -3.35 23.91 -29.27
C PHE A 539 -3.14 24.44 -27.85
N ASP A 540 -2.93 25.73 -27.68
CA ASP A 540 -2.69 26.31 -26.35
C ASP A 540 -3.91 26.13 -25.41
N LYS A 541 -5.13 26.34 -25.92
CA LYS A 541 -6.35 26.08 -25.14
C LYS A 541 -6.53 24.61 -24.82
N PHE A 542 -6.27 23.73 -25.78
CA PHE A 542 -6.27 22.29 -25.56
C PHE A 542 -5.26 21.89 -24.48
N TRP A 543 -4.02 22.41 -24.60
CA TRP A 543 -2.93 22.11 -23.68
C TRP A 543 -3.25 22.55 -22.24
N PHE A 544 -3.72 23.78 -22.07
CA PHE A 544 -4.09 24.30 -20.74
C PHE A 544 -5.29 23.55 -20.13
N SER A 545 -6.28 23.16 -20.93
CA SER A 545 -7.39 22.34 -20.45
C SER A 545 -6.89 20.96 -20.01
N ALA A 546 -6.05 20.31 -20.81
CA ALA A 546 -5.49 19.02 -20.48
C ALA A 546 -4.60 19.03 -19.21
N LEU A 547 -3.84 20.11 -18.99
CA LEU A 547 -3.08 20.33 -17.75
C LEU A 547 -3.98 20.55 -16.53
N HIS A 548 -5.07 21.30 -16.72
CA HIS A 548 -6.05 21.55 -15.65
C HIS A 548 -6.72 20.24 -15.20
N ASP A 549 -7.15 19.42 -16.15
CA ASP A 549 -7.83 18.15 -15.88
C ASP A 549 -6.83 17.04 -15.50
N GLY A 550 -5.56 17.20 -15.86
CA GLY A 550 -4.45 16.25 -15.58
C GLY A 550 -4.44 15.04 -16.49
N ALA A 551 -5.52 14.75 -17.22
CA ALA A 551 -5.61 13.64 -18.15
C ALA A 551 -6.68 13.89 -19.23
N PHE A 552 -6.55 13.23 -20.36
CA PHE A 552 -7.59 13.20 -21.41
C PHE A 552 -7.52 11.88 -22.20
N THR A 553 -8.62 11.51 -22.83
CA THR A 553 -8.72 10.33 -23.68
C THR A 553 -8.99 10.74 -25.13
N LEU A 554 -8.28 10.13 -26.07
CA LEU A 554 -8.50 10.35 -27.51
C LEU A 554 -9.87 9.81 -27.95
N PRO A 555 -10.61 10.53 -28.83
CA PRO A 555 -11.99 10.18 -29.17
C PRO A 555 -12.11 8.91 -30.03
N ASP A 556 -11.12 8.64 -30.90
CA ASP A 556 -11.17 7.50 -31.82
C ASP A 556 -10.19 6.43 -31.37
N LEU A 557 -10.62 5.59 -30.46
CA LEU A 557 -9.81 4.47 -30.00
C LEU A 557 -9.82 3.33 -31.01
N LYS A 558 -8.64 2.77 -31.28
CA LYS A 558 -8.55 1.53 -32.07
C LYS A 558 -8.98 0.37 -31.16
N SER A 559 -10.22 -0.10 -31.40
CA SER A 559 -10.70 -1.32 -30.75
C SER A 559 -9.86 -2.52 -31.20
N LEU A 560 -9.33 -3.27 -30.25
CA LEU A 560 -8.62 -4.51 -30.52
C LEU A 560 -9.61 -5.67 -30.45
N LYS A 561 -10.02 -6.17 -31.62
CA LYS A 561 -10.90 -7.36 -31.68
C LYS A 561 -10.05 -8.61 -31.55
N VAL A 562 -10.17 -9.27 -30.42
CA VAL A 562 -9.51 -10.55 -30.15
C VAL A 562 -10.52 -11.69 -30.13
N LYS A 563 -10.06 -12.88 -30.44
CA LYS A 563 -10.82 -14.12 -30.32
C LYS A 563 -9.97 -15.14 -29.59
N GLY A 564 -10.53 -15.74 -28.55
CA GLY A 564 -9.83 -16.77 -27.81
C GLY A 564 -9.60 -18.04 -28.62
N ASN A 565 -8.40 -18.60 -28.52
CA ASN A 565 -8.01 -19.82 -29.20
C ASN A 565 -7.80 -20.98 -28.22
N LEU A 566 -8.80 -21.82 -28.07
CA LEU A 566 -8.72 -23.00 -27.20
C LEU A 566 -7.65 -24.01 -27.63
N SER A 567 -7.20 -24.00 -28.89
CA SER A 567 -6.12 -24.90 -29.36
C SER A 567 -4.74 -24.55 -28.78
N ALA A 568 -4.56 -23.37 -28.21
CA ALA A 568 -3.34 -23.01 -27.48
C ALA A 568 -3.03 -23.97 -26.32
N GLY A 569 -4.03 -24.62 -25.77
CA GLY A 569 -3.87 -25.66 -24.73
C GLY A 569 -3.18 -26.95 -25.18
N ALA A 570 -3.06 -27.20 -26.52
CA ALA A 570 -2.44 -28.42 -27.02
C ALA A 570 -0.90 -28.46 -26.80
N SER A 571 -0.27 -27.31 -26.64
CA SER A 571 1.19 -27.18 -26.43
C SER A 571 1.61 -27.14 -24.98
N LEU A 572 0.68 -27.19 -24.02
CA LEU A 572 0.97 -27.10 -22.60
C LEU A 572 1.72 -28.33 -22.10
N PRO A 573 2.77 -28.16 -21.27
CA PRO A 573 3.53 -29.28 -20.73
C PRO A 573 2.74 -30.04 -19.64
N ALA A 574 3.20 -31.23 -19.30
CA ALA A 574 2.72 -31.94 -18.10
C ALA A 574 3.17 -31.18 -16.84
N PRO A 575 2.35 -31.18 -15.76
CA PRO A 575 2.75 -30.57 -14.52
C PRO A 575 3.95 -31.30 -13.91
N LYS A 576 4.87 -30.53 -13.33
CA LYS A 576 6.05 -31.06 -12.65
C LYS A 576 5.64 -31.71 -11.32
N ASN A 577 6.36 -32.73 -10.89
CA ASN A 577 6.17 -33.25 -9.55
C ASN A 577 6.71 -32.25 -8.51
N VAL A 578 5.89 -31.95 -7.55
CA VAL A 578 6.20 -31.06 -6.44
C VAL A 578 6.80 -31.87 -5.29
N SER A 579 7.89 -31.42 -4.71
CA SER A 579 8.53 -32.04 -3.54
C SER A 579 9.33 -31.01 -2.74
N GLY A 580 9.42 -31.18 -1.43
CA GLY A 580 10.15 -30.28 -0.54
C GLY A 580 9.38 -28.98 -0.28
N TYR A 581 10.10 -27.97 0.16
CA TYR A 581 9.53 -26.65 0.43
C TYR A 581 9.38 -25.83 -0.84
N ALA A 582 8.38 -24.95 -0.87
CA ALA A 582 8.19 -23.93 -1.90
C ALA A 582 8.48 -22.55 -1.32
N VAL A 583 9.25 -21.72 -2.02
CA VAL A 583 9.44 -20.30 -1.70
C VAL A 583 8.66 -19.49 -2.72
N GLU A 584 7.95 -18.49 -2.23
CA GLU A 584 7.23 -17.50 -3.01
C GLU A 584 7.68 -16.11 -2.62
N LEU A 585 8.23 -15.37 -3.59
CA LEU A 585 8.65 -13.98 -3.42
C LEU A 585 7.52 -13.05 -3.84
N GLN A 586 7.26 -12.03 -3.03
CA GLN A 586 6.16 -11.10 -3.23
C GLN A 586 6.63 -9.65 -3.05
N PRO A 587 6.00 -8.64 -3.71
CA PRO A 587 6.30 -7.24 -3.43
C PRO A 587 5.78 -6.85 -2.04
N SER A 588 6.47 -5.91 -1.38
CA SER A 588 5.94 -5.31 -0.15
C SER A 588 4.69 -4.47 -0.45
N TYR A 589 3.72 -4.46 0.48
CA TYR A 589 2.47 -3.69 0.33
C TYR A 589 2.70 -2.18 0.27
N PHE A 590 3.71 -1.67 0.97
CA PHE A 590 3.85 -0.23 1.17
C PHE A 590 5.11 0.35 0.53
N ILE A 591 6.23 -0.35 0.61
CA ILE A 591 7.49 0.13 0.00
C ILE A 591 7.75 -0.44 -1.40
N GLY A 592 6.88 -1.36 -1.86
CA GLY A 592 6.93 -1.94 -3.20
C GLY A 592 8.22 -2.71 -3.47
N ASP A 593 8.97 -2.29 -4.47
CA ASP A 593 10.29 -2.80 -4.83
C ASP A 593 11.43 -2.22 -3.96
N GLY A 594 11.11 -1.39 -2.97
CA GLY A 594 12.06 -0.65 -2.15
C GLY A 594 12.29 0.80 -2.58
N LYS A 595 11.60 1.29 -3.60
CA LYS A 595 11.67 2.72 -4.01
C LYS A 595 11.30 3.66 -2.87
N PHE A 596 10.37 3.24 -2.00
CA PHE A 596 9.88 4.01 -0.86
C PHE A 596 10.51 3.61 0.49
N ALA A 597 11.61 2.86 0.49
CA ALA A 597 12.23 2.36 1.72
C ALA A 597 12.66 3.46 2.70
N ASN A 598 12.97 4.68 2.21
CA ASN A 598 13.32 5.84 3.06
C ASN A 598 12.10 6.68 3.49
N ASN A 599 10.88 6.14 3.40
CA ASN A 599 9.66 6.84 3.82
C ASN A 599 9.14 6.29 5.14
N GLY A 600 9.25 7.07 6.21
CA GLY A 600 8.90 6.60 7.54
C GLY A 600 7.43 6.36 7.79
N TRP A 601 6.53 7.11 7.17
CA TRP A 601 5.10 6.80 7.26
C TRP A 601 4.77 5.43 6.67
N LEU A 602 5.48 4.99 5.62
CA LEU A 602 5.27 3.69 4.99
C LEU A 602 5.95 2.56 5.75
N GLN A 603 7.15 2.79 6.31
CA GLN A 603 7.85 1.82 7.15
C GLN A 603 7.07 1.51 8.44
N GLU A 604 6.46 2.55 9.05
CA GLU A 604 5.69 2.41 10.29
C GLU A 604 4.23 1.99 10.06
N LEU A 605 3.76 1.98 8.80
CA LEU A 605 2.40 1.54 8.48
C LEU A 605 2.29 0.03 8.69
N PRO A 606 1.37 -0.43 9.57
CA PRO A 606 1.28 -1.85 9.88
C PRO A 606 0.87 -2.68 8.65
N HIS A 607 1.61 -3.74 8.39
CA HIS A 607 1.30 -4.69 7.32
C HIS A 607 -0.16 -5.13 7.37
N PRO A 608 -0.91 -5.14 6.27
CA PRO A 608 -2.36 -5.31 6.29
C PRO A 608 -2.80 -6.66 6.89
N VAL A 609 -1.99 -7.70 6.75
CA VAL A 609 -2.29 -9.04 7.27
C VAL A 609 -1.61 -9.31 8.61
N THR A 610 -0.28 -9.22 8.72
CA THR A 610 0.49 -9.61 9.92
C THR A 610 0.58 -8.51 10.97
N LYS A 611 0.33 -7.24 10.59
CA LYS A 611 0.52 -6.04 11.42
C LYS A 611 1.98 -5.78 11.83
N VAL A 612 2.95 -6.47 11.22
CA VAL A 612 4.38 -6.17 11.37
C VAL A 612 4.69 -4.81 10.75
N THR A 613 5.63 -4.10 11.33
CA THR A 613 6.15 -2.80 10.85
C THR A 613 7.67 -2.89 10.71
N TRP A 614 8.25 -2.04 9.85
CA TRP A 614 9.69 -1.84 9.71
C TRP A 614 10.50 -3.01 9.14
N ASP A 615 9.97 -4.22 9.06
CA ASP A 615 10.69 -5.40 8.61
C ASP A 615 9.91 -6.19 7.56
N ASN A 616 10.66 -6.98 6.78
CA ASN A 616 10.16 -8.16 6.13
C ASN A 616 10.52 -9.42 6.92
N PHE A 617 9.87 -10.51 6.58
CA PHE A 617 9.96 -11.78 7.27
C PHE A 617 9.64 -12.91 6.31
N VAL A 618 9.84 -14.13 6.74
CA VAL A 618 9.31 -15.30 6.05
C VAL A 618 8.06 -15.80 6.77
N SER A 619 6.92 -15.82 6.06
CA SER A 619 5.69 -16.40 6.61
C SER A 619 5.66 -17.91 6.40
N VAL A 620 5.28 -18.63 7.43
CA VAL A 620 5.11 -20.08 7.43
C VAL A 620 3.79 -20.48 8.09
N SER A 621 3.23 -21.64 7.71
CA SER A 621 2.04 -22.16 8.40
C SER A 621 2.36 -22.61 9.83
N PRO A 622 1.37 -22.64 10.75
CA PRO A 622 1.54 -23.22 12.09
C PRO A 622 2.06 -24.66 12.07
N THR A 623 1.58 -25.46 11.13
CA THR A 623 2.05 -26.84 10.93
C THR A 623 3.52 -26.89 10.50
N THR A 624 3.92 -26.06 9.53
CA THR A 624 5.31 -25.98 9.08
C THR A 624 6.23 -25.47 10.19
N ALA A 625 5.80 -24.46 10.95
CA ALA A 625 6.55 -23.94 12.10
C ALA A 625 6.80 -25.02 13.16
N LYS A 626 5.76 -25.80 13.50
CA LYS A 626 5.87 -26.91 14.43
C LYS A 626 6.84 -27.99 13.92
N ASN A 627 6.79 -28.33 12.63
CA ASN A 627 7.67 -29.33 12.03
C ASN A 627 9.14 -28.88 12.03
N LEU A 628 9.39 -27.60 11.85
CA LEU A 628 10.72 -26.99 11.91
C LEU A 628 11.17 -26.65 13.32
N ASN A 629 10.28 -26.76 14.32
CA ASN A 629 10.51 -26.33 15.71
C ASN A 629 10.93 -24.85 15.79
N VAL A 630 10.20 -23.96 15.11
CA VAL A 630 10.43 -22.52 15.09
C VAL A 630 9.20 -21.77 15.60
N GLU A 631 9.43 -20.60 16.21
CA GLU A 631 8.43 -19.67 16.70
C GLU A 631 8.56 -18.32 15.99
N ILE A 632 7.67 -17.36 16.29
CA ILE A 632 7.76 -15.99 15.76
C ILE A 632 9.08 -15.38 16.24
N GLY A 633 9.88 -14.88 15.28
CA GLY A 633 11.19 -14.30 15.53
C GLY A 633 12.36 -15.29 15.42
N SER A 634 12.12 -16.60 15.38
CA SER A 634 13.20 -17.56 15.09
C SER A 634 13.84 -17.27 13.73
N MET A 635 15.17 -17.36 13.63
CA MET A 635 15.86 -17.10 12.38
C MET A 635 16.04 -18.39 11.55
N ILE A 636 15.70 -18.31 10.27
CA ILE A 636 15.98 -19.39 9.31
C ILE A 636 16.85 -18.91 8.16
N GLU A 637 17.66 -19.81 7.66
CA GLU A 637 18.44 -19.64 6.43
C GLU A 637 17.72 -20.31 5.27
N ILE A 638 17.53 -19.56 4.18
CA ILE A 638 17.03 -20.08 2.91
C ILE A 638 18.13 -19.92 1.88
N SER A 639 18.51 -21.01 1.20
CA SER A 639 19.50 -20.97 0.15
C SER A 639 18.89 -21.16 -1.24
N SER A 640 19.39 -20.37 -2.20
CA SER A 640 19.07 -20.47 -3.62
C SER A 640 20.23 -19.92 -4.45
N ASN A 641 20.53 -20.54 -5.59
CA ASN A 641 21.60 -20.11 -6.48
C ASN A 641 22.98 -20.00 -5.79
N GLY A 642 23.25 -20.86 -4.79
CA GLY A 642 24.48 -20.83 -4.00
C GLY A 642 24.63 -19.62 -3.08
N LYS A 643 23.56 -18.85 -2.84
CA LYS A 643 23.50 -17.72 -1.91
C LYS A 643 22.53 -18.04 -0.77
N VAL A 644 22.75 -17.45 0.38
CA VAL A 644 21.98 -17.67 1.61
C VAL A 644 21.43 -16.35 2.12
N VAL A 645 20.17 -16.35 2.53
CA VAL A 645 19.57 -15.26 3.31
C VAL A 645 19.11 -15.79 4.66
N GLN A 646 19.35 -15.02 5.70
CA GLN A 646 18.76 -15.22 7.02
C GLN A 646 17.53 -14.31 7.15
N LEU A 647 16.38 -14.89 7.54
CA LEU A 647 15.11 -14.17 7.70
C LEU A 647 14.43 -14.58 9.01
N PRO A 648 13.79 -13.64 9.72
CA PRO A 648 12.95 -13.96 10.86
C PRO A 648 11.64 -14.62 10.41
N VAL A 649 11.21 -15.60 11.17
CA VAL A 649 9.97 -16.34 10.92
C VAL A 649 8.77 -15.57 11.46
N MET A 650 7.73 -15.46 10.66
CA MET A 650 6.39 -15.09 11.07
C MET A 650 5.45 -16.28 10.93
N VAL A 651 4.98 -16.83 12.03
CA VAL A 651 4.01 -17.92 12.00
C VAL A 651 2.63 -17.33 11.70
N GLN A 652 2.20 -17.53 10.46
CA GLN A 652 0.98 -16.91 9.93
C GLN A 652 -0.11 -17.96 9.70
N PRO A 653 -1.24 -17.88 10.41
CA PRO A 653 -2.41 -18.70 10.12
C PRO A 653 -2.84 -18.58 8.66
N GLY A 654 -3.28 -19.68 8.07
CA GLY A 654 -3.80 -19.71 6.70
C GLY A 654 -2.73 -19.87 5.61
N VAL A 655 -1.44 -19.83 5.90
CA VAL A 655 -0.39 -20.17 4.93
C VAL A 655 -0.44 -21.66 4.60
N ALA A 656 -0.20 -22.04 3.36
CA ALA A 656 -0.13 -23.45 2.94
C ALA A 656 1.07 -24.14 3.58
N ASP A 657 0.93 -25.41 3.90
CA ASP A 657 2.01 -26.19 4.48
C ASP A 657 3.20 -26.30 3.51
N GLU A 658 4.40 -26.41 4.06
CA GLU A 658 5.65 -26.47 3.28
C GLU A 658 5.88 -25.24 2.36
N THR A 659 5.26 -24.10 2.68
CA THR A 659 5.35 -22.86 1.92
C THR A 659 5.99 -21.76 2.74
N PHE A 660 6.91 -21.04 2.10
CA PHE A 660 7.59 -19.85 2.62
C PHE A 660 7.26 -18.65 1.75
N THR A 661 6.56 -17.66 2.28
CA THR A 661 6.31 -16.41 1.55
C THR A 661 7.22 -15.31 2.08
N VAL A 662 7.91 -14.61 1.18
CA VAL A 662 8.92 -13.58 1.51
C VAL A 662 8.62 -12.30 0.74
N GLU A 663 8.52 -11.17 1.44
CA GLU A 663 8.41 -9.87 0.81
C GLU A 663 9.77 -9.30 0.44
N LEU A 664 9.87 -8.73 -0.77
CA LEU A 664 11.04 -8.03 -1.29
C LEU A 664 10.96 -6.51 -1.03
N GLY A 665 12.04 -5.79 -1.29
CA GLY A 665 12.12 -4.32 -1.17
C GLY A 665 12.83 -3.83 0.08
N TYR A 666 13.09 -4.69 1.03
CA TYR A 666 13.81 -4.43 2.29
C TYR A 666 15.31 -4.77 2.21
N GLY A 667 16.09 -4.39 3.24
CA GLY A 667 17.48 -4.76 3.39
C GLY A 667 18.44 -4.06 2.43
N ARG A 668 18.10 -2.84 1.97
CA ARG A 668 18.98 -2.01 1.14
C ARG A 668 20.24 -1.61 1.89
N LYS A 669 21.38 -1.59 1.21
CA LYS A 669 22.67 -1.18 1.77
C LYS A 669 22.89 0.33 1.67
N VAL A 670 22.41 0.92 0.57
CA VAL A 670 22.50 2.35 0.32
C VAL A 670 21.09 2.92 0.25
N VAL A 671 20.68 3.50 1.33
CA VAL A 671 19.36 4.11 1.56
C VAL A 671 19.53 5.19 2.62
N GLY A 672 18.57 6.05 2.83
CA GLY A 672 18.62 7.05 3.90
C GLY A 672 18.50 6.43 5.31
N ASP A 673 18.62 7.29 6.32
CA ASP A 673 18.63 6.89 7.75
C ASP A 673 17.37 6.09 8.16
N VAL A 674 16.28 6.26 7.44
CA VAL A 674 15.01 5.57 7.68
C VAL A 674 15.04 4.13 7.26
N GLY A 675 15.45 3.91 6.04
CA GLY A 675 15.50 2.58 5.46
C GLY A 675 16.73 1.79 5.91
N LYS A 676 17.66 2.46 6.58
CA LYS A 676 18.89 1.82 7.07
C LYS A 676 18.56 0.78 8.13
N ASP A 677 19.11 -0.40 7.93
CA ASP A 677 18.91 -1.56 8.82
C ASP A 677 17.44 -2.02 8.94
N ALA A 678 16.55 -1.57 8.02
CA ALA A 678 15.17 -2.03 7.92
C ALA A 678 15.08 -3.30 7.09
N GLY A 679 14.73 -4.40 7.74
CA GLY A 679 14.53 -5.71 7.12
C GLY A 679 15.77 -6.32 6.46
N PHE A 680 15.55 -7.27 5.55
CA PHE A 680 16.57 -8.15 4.97
C PHE A 680 16.46 -8.18 3.45
N ASP A 681 17.62 -8.12 2.74
CA ASP A 681 17.66 -8.27 1.28
C ASP A 681 17.46 -9.74 0.89
N ALA A 682 16.35 -10.01 0.22
CA ALA A 682 16.04 -11.33 -0.30
C ALA A 682 15.96 -11.37 -1.85
N ASN A 683 16.32 -10.29 -2.55
CA ASN A 683 16.21 -10.22 -4.02
C ASN A 683 17.05 -11.28 -4.74
N PHE A 684 18.19 -11.67 -4.16
CA PHE A 684 19.08 -12.67 -4.77
C PHE A 684 18.54 -14.11 -4.70
N LEU A 685 17.48 -14.37 -3.93
CA LEU A 685 16.80 -15.65 -3.93
C LEU A 685 16.06 -15.93 -5.24
N MET A 686 15.72 -14.87 -6.00
CA MET A 686 15.00 -15.00 -7.27
C MET A 686 15.63 -16.05 -8.18
N ASN A 687 14.86 -17.02 -8.63
CA ASN A 687 15.34 -18.08 -9.52
C ASN A 687 15.16 -17.70 -10.99
N VAL A 688 16.17 -17.06 -11.55
CA VAL A 688 16.16 -16.54 -12.93
C VAL A 688 16.05 -17.63 -14.02
N ASN A 689 16.27 -18.90 -13.67
CA ASN A 689 16.18 -20.04 -14.58
C ASN A 689 14.88 -20.83 -14.45
N SER A 690 13.97 -20.43 -13.55
CA SER A 690 12.67 -21.06 -13.35
C SER A 690 11.63 -20.52 -14.34
N ASP A 691 10.56 -21.30 -14.57
CA ASP A 691 9.38 -20.88 -15.34
C ASP A 691 8.66 -19.69 -14.68
N SER A 692 8.77 -19.58 -13.36
CA SER A 692 8.46 -18.38 -12.57
C SER A 692 9.69 -18.01 -11.77
N LYS A 693 10.16 -16.76 -11.91
CA LYS A 693 11.32 -16.25 -11.17
C LYS A 693 11.06 -16.18 -9.67
N TRP A 694 9.80 -16.01 -9.28
CA TRP A 694 9.36 -15.71 -7.92
C TRP A 694 8.87 -16.92 -7.15
N THR A 695 8.64 -18.05 -7.82
CA THR A 695 8.21 -19.30 -7.19
C THR A 695 9.21 -20.40 -7.51
N PHE A 696 9.82 -20.99 -6.49
CA PHE A 696 10.86 -22.01 -6.68
C PHE A 696 11.02 -22.91 -5.45
N THR A 697 11.68 -24.05 -5.61
CA THR A 697 12.13 -24.92 -4.52
C THR A 697 13.51 -24.44 -4.05
N PRO A 698 13.72 -24.14 -2.75
CA PRO A 698 15.03 -23.75 -2.22
C PRO A 698 16.01 -24.92 -2.24
N GLU A 699 17.32 -24.64 -2.30
CA GLU A 699 18.37 -25.66 -2.20
C GLU A 699 18.45 -26.26 -0.78
N SER A 700 18.29 -25.41 0.24
CA SER A 700 18.18 -25.81 1.64
C SER A 700 17.40 -24.79 2.46
N VAL A 701 16.83 -25.28 3.55
CA VAL A 701 16.24 -24.47 4.64
C VAL A 701 16.82 -24.96 5.95
N THR A 702 17.42 -24.08 6.75
CA THR A 702 18.10 -24.43 8.00
C THR A 702 17.69 -23.45 9.11
N VAL A 703 17.38 -23.97 10.28
CA VAL A 703 17.13 -23.16 11.49
C VAL A 703 18.48 -22.79 12.11
N THR A 704 18.74 -21.48 12.35
CA THR A 704 20.04 -21.03 12.88
C THR A 704 20.14 -21.13 14.40
N GLY A 705 19.03 -21.07 15.09
CA GLY A 705 18.97 -20.98 16.56
C GLY A 705 19.08 -19.53 17.09
N ASP A 706 19.25 -18.54 16.19
CA ASP A 706 19.21 -17.13 16.55
C ASP A 706 17.76 -16.64 16.60
N GLU A 707 17.54 -15.54 17.33
CA GLU A 707 16.24 -14.88 17.47
C GLU A 707 16.31 -13.43 17.01
N TYR A 708 15.22 -12.93 16.44
CA TYR A 708 15.07 -11.55 15.98
C TYR A 708 13.70 -11.01 16.41
N GLN A 709 13.69 -9.80 16.98
CA GLN A 709 12.46 -9.16 17.41
C GLN A 709 11.70 -8.55 16.21
N LEU A 710 10.67 -9.24 15.73
CA LEU A 710 9.67 -8.66 14.84
C LEU A 710 8.74 -7.73 15.64
N VAL A 711 8.53 -6.52 15.11
CA VAL A 711 7.68 -5.52 15.75
C VAL A 711 6.31 -5.51 15.09
N SER A 712 5.27 -5.89 15.82
CA SER A 712 3.89 -5.95 15.34
C SER A 712 2.96 -5.13 16.23
N THR A 713 2.03 -4.41 15.62
CA THR A 713 0.98 -3.66 16.34
C THR A 713 -0.25 -4.51 16.65
N GLN A 714 -0.24 -5.81 16.35
CA GLN A 714 -1.42 -6.68 16.44
C GLN A 714 -2.04 -6.72 17.84
N GLU A 715 -1.20 -6.74 18.87
CA GLU A 715 -1.63 -6.85 20.27
C GLU A 715 -1.66 -5.50 20.99
N HIS A 716 -1.22 -4.42 20.32
CA HIS A 716 -1.22 -3.08 20.90
C HIS A 716 -2.64 -2.50 20.95
N HIS A 717 -3.02 -2.00 22.14
CA HIS A 717 -4.31 -1.30 22.34
C HIS A 717 -5.52 -2.08 21.81
N ALA A 718 -5.43 -3.38 21.76
CA ALA A 718 -6.48 -4.22 21.23
C ALA A 718 -7.72 -4.19 22.14
N LEU A 719 -8.89 -4.29 21.53
CA LEU A 719 -10.13 -4.59 22.27
C LEU A 719 -10.12 -6.06 22.61
N ASP A 720 -10.23 -6.39 23.90
CA ASP A 720 -10.17 -7.76 24.38
C ASP A 720 -11.39 -8.11 25.22
N ASP A 721 -11.85 -9.36 25.10
CA ASP A 721 -13.04 -9.85 25.78
C ASP A 721 -12.73 -10.70 27.01
N ASP A 722 -11.46 -11.04 27.26
CA ASP A 722 -11.10 -12.10 28.22
C ASP A 722 -11.24 -11.73 29.69
N PHE A 723 -11.48 -10.47 30.02
CA PHE A 723 -11.73 -10.08 31.40
C PHE A 723 -13.01 -10.68 31.99
N VAL A 724 -13.92 -11.19 31.14
CA VAL A 724 -15.19 -11.78 31.56
C VAL A 724 -15.50 -12.99 30.67
N LYS A 725 -15.20 -14.18 31.13
CA LYS A 725 -15.37 -15.46 30.41
C LYS A 725 -16.78 -15.70 29.84
N ASP A 726 -17.79 -15.04 30.36
CA ASP A 726 -19.18 -15.15 29.90
C ASP A 726 -19.67 -13.99 29.00
N PHE A 727 -18.84 -12.93 28.81
CA PHE A 727 -19.21 -11.77 27.99
C PHE A 727 -19.01 -11.95 26.48
N HIS A 728 -18.40 -13.04 26.02
CA HIS A 728 -18.33 -13.35 24.58
C HIS A 728 -19.71 -13.42 23.91
N LYS A 729 -20.73 -13.72 24.68
CA LYS A 729 -22.11 -13.73 24.20
C LYS A 729 -22.75 -12.35 24.16
N ILE A 730 -22.17 -11.37 24.86
CA ILE A 730 -22.77 -10.05 25.10
C ILE A 730 -22.04 -8.96 24.33
N ARG A 731 -20.68 -9.00 24.25
CA ARG A 731 -19.89 -8.00 23.52
C ARG A 731 -19.79 -8.36 22.05
N LYS A 732 -20.51 -7.63 21.23
CA LYS A 732 -20.48 -7.79 19.78
C LYS A 732 -19.49 -6.76 19.19
N ILE A 733 -18.17 -7.05 19.28
CA ILE A 733 -17.13 -6.19 18.64
C ILE A 733 -17.21 -6.32 17.13
N ILE A 734 -17.37 -7.56 16.64
CA ILE A 734 -17.54 -7.87 15.22
C ILE A 734 -18.88 -8.53 15.03
N ILE A 735 -19.66 -8.02 14.07
CA ILE A 735 -20.93 -8.61 13.65
C ILE A 735 -20.80 -8.97 12.17
N GLU A 736 -20.98 -10.25 11.89
CA GLU A 736 -20.97 -10.79 10.53
C GLU A 736 -22.12 -11.80 10.39
N ASN A 737 -22.63 -11.90 9.15
CA ASN A 737 -23.63 -12.92 8.81
C ASN A 737 -23.43 -13.39 7.37
N THR A 738 -24.15 -14.43 6.93
CA THR A 738 -24.17 -14.77 5.52
C THR A 738 -25.19 -13.92 4.77
N LEU A 739 -24.94 -13.72 3.47
CA LEU A 739 -25.88 -13.01 2.59
C LEU A 739 -27.24 -13.69 2.55
N ASP A 740 -27.26 -15.02 2.55
CA ASP A 740 -28.50 -15.82 2.48
C ASP A 740 -29.32 -15.69 3.76
N GLU A 741 -28.67 -15.64 4.92
CA GLU A 741 -29.36 -15.44 6.20
C GLU A 741 -29.90 -14.03 6.33
N PHE A 742 -29.10 -13.02 5.94
CA PHE A 742 -29.56 -11.65 5.93
C PHE A 742 -30.79 -11.43 5.02
N LYS A 743 -30.83 -12.09 3.86
CA LYS A 743 -32.02 -12.04 2.98
C LYS A 743 -33.26 -12.66 3.63
N LYS A 744 -33.10 -13.66 4.50
CA LYS A 744 -34.20 -14.32 5.24
C LYS A 744 -34.61 -13.51 6.48
N GLU A 745 -33.64 -13.01 7.22
CA GLU A 745 -33.80 -12.30 8.50
C GLU A 745 -32.97 -11.03 8.51
N PRO A 746 -33.44 -9.94 7.87
CA PRO A 746 -32.69 -8.69 7.78
C PRO A 746 -32.42 -8.01 9.13
N ASP A 747 -33.25 -8.28 10.14
CA ASP A 747 -33.19 -7.68 11.47
C ASP A 747 -32.41 -8.54 12.49
N PHE A 748 -31.41 -9.30 12.02
CA PHE A 748 -30.61 -10.22 12.86
C PHE A 748 -29.73 -9.50 13.90
N ILE A 749 -29.50 -8.18 13.76
CA ILE A 749 -28.80 -7.38 14.73
C ILE A 749 -29.80 -6.96 15.80
N GLU A 750 -29.74 -7.62 16.96
CA GLU A 750 -30.50 -7.18 18.13
C GLU A 750 -29.90 -5.83 18.61
N GLU A 751 -30.63 -4.77 18.42
CA GLU A 751 -30.33 -3.49 19.02
C GLU A 751 -30.90 -3.45 20.43
N MET A 752 -30.01 -3.13 21.38
CA MET A 752 -30.43 -2.67 22.69
C MET A 752 -30.81 -1.20 22.53
N PRO A 753 -32.09 -0.80 22.66
CA PRO A 753 -32.47 0.59 22.50
C PRO A 753 -31.64 1.46 23.44
N ALA A 754 -31.01 2.51 22.92
CA ALA A 754 -30.17 3.41 23.72
C ALA A 754 -30.94 4.08 24.88
N GLU A 755 -32.25 4.18 24.76
CA GLU A 755 -33.17 4.74 25.78
C GLU A 755 -33.38 3.79 26.97
N GLU A 756 -33.19 2.48 26.77
CA GLU A 756 -33.31 1.48 27.82
C GLU A 756 -32.02 1.25 28.61
N LEU A 757 -30.88 1.76 28.08
CA LEU A 757 -29.60 1.62 28.75
C LEU A 757 -29.46 2.62 29.92
N PRO A 758 -29.02 2.17 31.12
CA PRO A 758 -28.83 3.07 32.25
C PRO A 758 -27.74 4.11 31.96
N SER A 759 -28.00 5.35 32.32
CA SER A 759 -27.03 6.44 32.17
C SER A 759 -27.11 7.40 33.34
N ILE A 760 -25.97 7.78 33.89
CA ILE A 760 -25.84 8.83 34.90
C ILE A 760 -25.64 10.23 34.29
N THR A 761 -25.39 10.29 32.99
CA THR A 761 -25.20 11.54 32.23
C THR A 761 -26.48 11.88 31.49
N ARG A 762 -26.82 13.18 31.46
CA ARG A 762 -27.94 13.65 30.63
C ARG A 762 -27.57 13.54 29.16
N ALA A 763 -28.52 13.12 28.34
CA ALA A 763 -28.38 13.23 26.90
C ALA A 763 -28.33 14.72 26.52
N PHE A 764 -27.32 15.10 25.72
CA PHE A 764 -27.26 16.42 25.12
C PHE A 764 -28.02 16.41 23.79
N GLU A 765 -28.90 17.37 23.60
CA GLU A 765 -29.66 17.51 22.35
C GLU A 765 -28.93 18.45 21.41
N TYR A 766 -28.46 17.97 20.28
CA TYR A 766 -27.79 18.74 19.24
C TYR A 766 -28.84 19.30 18.27
N LYS A 767 -29.05 20.63 18.25
CA LYS A 767 -30.09 21.27 17.44
C LYS A 767 -29.65 21.68 16.03
N GLY A 768 -28.35 21.66 15.73
CA GLY A 768 -27.77 22.02 14.45
C GLY A 768 -27.11 20.86 13.75
N VAL A 769 -25.96 21.13 13.16
CA VAL A 769 -25.10 20.08 12.59
C VAL A 769 -24.69 19.11 13.69
N LYS A 770 -24.78 17.83 13.39
CA LYS A 770 -24.26 16.74 14.23
C LYS A 770 -23.42 15.81 13.39
N TRP A 771 -22.14 15.74 13.70
CA TRP A 771 -21.21 14.93 12.94
C TRP A 771 -21.29 13.46 13.30
N GLY A 772 -21.31 12.61 12.26
CA GLY A 772 -21.19 11.17 12.39
C GLY A 772 -20.42 10.56 11.24
N MET A 773 -19.95 9.34 11.46
CA MET A 773 -19.25 8.53 10.47
C MET A 773 -19.89 7.15 10.38
N SER A 774 -19.94 6.59 9.18
CA SER A 774 -20.28 5.20 8.96
C SER A 774 -19.16 4.49 8.24
N ILE A 775 -18.86 3.26 8.63
CA ILE A 775 -17.83 2.42 8.01
C ILE A 775 -18.49 1.11 7.54
N ASP A 776 -18.54 0.92 6.23
CA ASP A 776 -19.09 -0.28 5.61
C ASP A 776 -18.02 -1.38 5.57
N LEU A 777 -18.20 -2.42 6.41
CA LEU A 777 -17.26 -3.55 6.48
C LEU A 777 -17.36 -4.50 5.27
N ASN A 778 -18.40 -4.37 4.44
CA ASN A 778 -18.49 -5.10 3.17
C ASN A 778 -17.53 -4.53 2.13
N LYS A 779 -17.38 -3.21 2.12
CA LYS A 779 -16.48 -2.48 1.22
C LYS A 779 -15.08 -2.32 1.80
N CYS A 780 -14.92 -2.32 3.14
CA CYS A 780 -13.60 -2.17 3.76
C CYS A 780 -12.74 -3.40 3.54
N ILE A 781 -11.65 -3.22 2.78
CA ILE A 781 -10.67 -4.28 2.48
C ILE A 781 -9.44 -4.28 3.41
N ALA A 782 -9.36 -3.36 4.37
CA ALA A 782 -8.26 -3.21 5.32
C ALA A 782 -6.89 -2.81 4.72
N CYS A 783 -6.87 -2.12 3.59
CA CYS A 783 -5.64 -1.76 2.84
C CYS A 783 -4.73 -0.72 3.53
N GLY A 784 -5.16 -0.03 4.59
CA GLY A 784 -4.34 0.95 5.31
C GLY A 784 -4.24 2.35 4.67
N VAL A 785 -4.81 2.60 3.50
CA VAL A 785 -4.74 3.91 2.81
C VAL A 785 -5.33 5.04 3.67
N CYS A 786 -6.43 4.79 4.39
CA CYS A 786 -7.03 5.76 5.31
C CYS A 786 -6.09 6.15 6.46
N VAL A 787 -5.22 5.22 6.92
CA VAL A 787 -4.21 5.49 7.95
C VAL A 787 -3.13 6.41 7.39
N SER A 788 -2.56 6.07 6.22
CA SER A 788 -1.54 6.89 5.54
C SER A 788 -2.05 8.31 5.26
N SER A 789 -3.25 8.45 4.66
CA SER A 789 -3.84 9.77 4.39
C SER A 789 -4.11 10.57 5.66
N CYS A 790 -4.53 9.91 6.76
CA CYS A 790 -4.72 10.56 8.05
C CYS A 790 -3.40 11.08 8.62
N ASN A 791 -2.31 10.30 8.50
CA ASN A 791 -0.98 10.71 8.97
C ASN A 791 -0.52 11.99 8.27
N VAL A 792 -0.63 12.02 6.94
CA VAL A 792 -0.28 13.20 6.13
C VAL A 792 -1.15 14.42 6.47
N GLU A 793 -2.47 14.25 6.50
CA GLU A 793 -3.42 15.33 6.75
C GLU A 793 -3.25 15.96 8.12
N ASN A 794 -3.05 15.14 9.15
CA ASN A 794 -3.12 15.56 10.54
C ASN A 794 -1.74 15.66 11.21
N ASN A 795 -0.66 15.72 10.45
CA ASN A 795 0.71 15.82 10.95
C ASN A 795 1.01 14.75 12.02
N VAL A 796 0.59 13.50 11.76
CA VAL A 796 0.86 12.40 12.69
C VAL A 796 2.34 12.02 12.55
N PRO A 797 3.11 12.04 13.66
CA PRO A 797 4.55 11.81 13.58
C PRO A 797 4.89 10.33 13.40
N VAL A 798 6.10 10.07 12.91
CA VAL A 798 6.76 8.76 12.92
C VAL A 798 7.57 8.63 14.21
N VAL A 799 7.50 7.49 14.87
CA VAL A 799 8.21 7.27 16.15
C VAL A 799 9.40 6.32 16.04
N GLY A 800 9.46 5.51 14.99
CA GLY A 800 10.53 4.54 14.75
C GLY A 800 10.28 3.16 15.37
N LYS A 801 11.00 2.17 14.87
CA LYS A 801 10.83 0.75 15.19
C LYS A 801 10.86 0.48 16.71
N ASP A 802 11.87 1.01 17.42
CA ASP A 802 12.07 0.78 18.85
C ASP A 802 10.90 1.32 19.69
N GLN A 803 10.27 2.41 19.23
CA GLN A 803 9.15 3.00 19.92
C GLN A 803 7.84 2.26 19.62
N VAL A 804 7.69 1.74 18.42
CA VAL A 804 6.57 0.85 18.09
C VAL A 804 6.69 -0.45 18.89
N ALA A 805 7.91 -0.98 19.08
CA ALA A 805 8.13 -2.19 19.88
C ALA A 805 7.60 -2.09 21.32
N VAL A 806 7.54 -0.85 21.86
CA VAL A 806 7.00 -0.57 23.21
C VAL A 806 5.61 0.09 23.16
N GLY A 807 4.86 -0.04 22.05
CA GLY A 807 3.47 0.40 21.92
C GLY A 807 3.27 1.93 21.91
N ARG A 808 4.25 2.68 21.36
CA ARG A 808 4.19 4.15 21.30
C ARG A 808 3.87 4.70 19.91
N GLU A 809 3.37 3.87 19.01
CA GLU A 809 2.93 4.30 17.69
C GLU A 809 1.83 5.37 17.79
N MET A 810 1.82 6.33 16.85
CA MET A 810 0.99 7.52 16.93
C MET A 810 -0.19 7.56 15.96
N GLN A 811 -0.39 6.54 15.13
CA GLN A 811 -1.51 6.52 14.17
C GLN A 811 -2.86 6.69 14.88
N TRP A 812 -3.70 7.62 14.36
CA TRP A 812 -5.02 7.91 14.92
C TRP A 812 -6.09 6.92 14.49
N ILE A 813 -5.82 6.15 13.45
CA ILE A 813 -6.65 5.06 12.96
C ILE A 813 -5.80 3.80 13.02
N ARG A 814 -6.30 2.74 13.64
CA ARG A 814 -5.76 1.39 13.51
C ARG A 814 -6.77 0.50 12.81
N ILE A 815 -6.33 -0.57 12.21
CA ILE A 815 -7.20 -1.58 11.61
C ILE A 815 -6.96 -2.88 12.37
N ASP A 816 -7.90 -3.20 13.26
CA ASP A 816 -7.86 -4.42 14.05
C ASP A 816 -8.22 -5.61 13.15
N ARG A 817 -7.48 -6.70 13.29
CA ARG A 817 -7.72 -7.95 12.58
C ARG A 817 -8.05 -9.05 13.56
N TYR A 818 -9.11 -9.77 13.28
CA TYR A 818 -9.55 -10.92 14.04
C TYR A 818 -9.61 -12.14 13.13
N TYR A 819 -9.44 -13.31 13.71
CA TYR A 819 -9.63 -14.57 13.04
C TYR A 819 -10.81 -15.34 13.65
N SER A 820 -11.51 -16.09 12.81
CA SER A 820 -12.43 -17.14 13.24
C SER A 820 -12.09 -18.43 12.51
N GLY A 821 -12.64 -19.57 12.93
CA GLY A 821 -12.24 -20.86 12.40
C GLY A 821 -10.93 -21.40 12.99
N THR A 822 -10.23 -22.24 12.25
CA THR A 822 -8.98 -22.88 12.70
C THR A 822 -7.73 -22.12 12.20
N PRO A 823 -6.56 -22.29 12.83
CA PRO A 823 -5.33 -21.70 12.33
C PRO A 823 -4.95 -22.15 10.91
N ASP A 824 -5.36 -23.34 10.49
CA ASP A 824 -5.10 -23.84 9.15
C ASP A 824 -6.03 -23.22 8.11
N ASP A 825 -7.27 -22.91 8.47
CA ASP A 825 -8.29 -22.32 7.59
C ASP A 825 -9.00 -21.15 8.29
N PRO A 826 -8.29 -20.03 8.55
CA PRO A 826 -8.87 -18.89 9.25
C PRO A 826 -9.76 -18.08 8.31
N VAL A 827 -10.88 -17.62 8.86
CA VAL A 827 -11.67 -16.53 8.28
C VAL A 827 -11.21 -15.22 8.89
N VAL A 828 -10.94 -14.22 8.08
CA VAL A 828 -10.37 -12.94 8.52
C VAL A 828 -11.47 -11.89 8.62
N SER A 829 -11.54 -11.19 9.75
CA SER A 829 -12.40 -10.04 9.98
C SER A 829 -11.57 -8.82 10.35
N ASN A 830 -11.76 -7.74 9.61
CA ASN A 830 -11.03 -6.49 9.81
C ASN A 830 -11.97 -5.39 10.26
N GLN A 831 -11.53 -4.58 11.22
CA GLN A 831 -12.31 -3.47 11.73
C GLN A 831 -11.46 -2.22 11.93
N PRO A 832 -11.65 -1.17 11.12
CA PRO A 832 -11.02 0.13 11.37
C PRO A 832 -11.51 0.72 12.69
N MET A 833 -10.58 1.13 13.55
CA MET A 833 -10.88 1.66 14.86
C MET A 833 -10.23 3.03 15.03
N LEU A 834 -11.06 4.03 15.35
CA LEU A 834 -10.67 5.43 15.54
C LEU A 834 -11.49 6.03 16.70
N CYS A 835 -11.23 7.28 17.08
CA CYS A 835 -12.05 7.94 18.09
C CYS A 835 -13.52 7.94 17.66
N GLN A 836 -14.38 7.40 18.52
CA GLN A 836 -15.82 7.27 18.26
C GLN A 836 -16.61 8.57 18.51
N HIS A 837 -15.96 9.63 18.98
CA HIS A 837 -16.59 10.91 19.34
C HIS A 837 -17.85 10.71 20.19
N CYS A 838 -17.74 9.86 21.21
CA CYS A 838 -18.86 9.45 22.07
C CYS A 838 -19.56 10.66 22.73
N ASP A 839 -20.90 10.70 22.69
CA ASP A 839 -21.65 11.79 23.35
C ASP A 839 -21.56 11.72 24.90
N SER A 840 -21.49 10.51 25.44
CA SER A 840 -21.25 10.30 26.87
C SER A 840 -19.80 9.85 27.06
N ALA A 841 -18.85 10.73 26.72
CA ALA A 841 -17.43 10.41 26.60
C ALA A 841 -16.76 10.15 27.95
N PRO A 842 -16.35 8.91 28.28
CA PRO A 842 -15.71 8.62 29.57
C PRO A 842 -14.34 9.29 29.69
N CYS A 843 -13.69 9.64 28.57
CA CYS A 843 -12.42 10.34 28.54
C CYS A 843 -12.54 11.84 28.99
N GLU A 844 -13.71 12.43 28.92
CA GLU A 844 -13.96 13.82 29.39
C GLU A 844 -14.08 13.88 30.89
N ASN A 845 -14.81 12.95 31.47
CA ASN A 845 -15.07 12.90 32.90
C ASN A 845 -13.82 12.75 33.77
N VAL A 846 -12.76 12.17 33.21
CA VAL A 846 -11.50 11.92 33.93
C VAL A 846 -10.41 12.95 33.63
N CYS A 847 -10.69 13.94 32.76
CA CYS A 847 -9.69 14.94 32.41
C CYS A 847 -9.63 16.04 33.52
N PRO A 848 -8.50 16.16 34.26
CA PRO A 848 -8.44 17.11 35.39
C PRO A 848 -8.44 18.58 34.98
N VAL A 849 -8.15 18.86 33.70
CA VAL A 849 -8.00 20.22 33.15
C VAL A 849 -9.01 20.53 32.05
N ASN A 850 -10.00 19.66 31.86
CA ASN A 850 -10.99 19.78 30.79
C ASN A 850 -10.36 20.04 29.40
N ALA A 851 -9.25 19.34 29.12
CA ALA A 851 -8.60 19.39 27.80
C ALA A 851 -9.35 18.57 26.75
N THR A 852 -10.16 17.62 27.17
CA THR A 852 -11.09 16.85 26.36
C THR A 852 -12.49 17.33 26.62
N ASN A 853 -13.20 17.84 25.63
CA ASN A 853 -14.55 18.39 25.76
C ASN A 853 -15.33 18.24 24.44
N HIS A 854 -16.66 18.47 24.50
CA HIS A 854 -17.51 18.48 23.31
C HIS A 854 -17.69 19.88 22.73
N SER A 855 -17.80 19.94 21.41
CA SER A 855 -18.32 21.08 20.69
C SER A 855 -19.86 21.00 20.52
N ASP A 856 -20.47 22.10 20.16
CA ASP A 856 -21.93 22.20 19.95
C ASP A 856 -22.43 21.35 18.76
N ASP A 857 -21.53 20.88 17.88
CA ASP A 857 -21.78 20.00 16.74
C ASP A 857 -21.37 18.54 16.97
N GLY A 858 -21.09 18.16 18.23
CA GLY A 858 -20.87 16.79 18.66
C GLY A 858 -19.44 16.27 18.49
N LEU A 859 -18.46 17.13 18.25
CA LEU A 859 -17.07 16.69 18.22
C LEU A 859 -16.52 16.54 19.63
N ASN A 860 -15.99 15.37 19.97
CA ASN A 860 -15.11 15.23 21.11
C ASN A 860 -13.76 15.85 20.77
N GLN A 861 -13.49 17.04 21.29
CA GLN A 861 -12.30 17.83 20.95
C GLN A 861 -11.12 17.53 21.88
N MET A 862 -9.92 17.90 21.44
CA MET A 862 -8.71 17.88 22.23
C MET A 862 -8.05 19.25 22.23
N VAL A 863 -8.03 19.92 23.40
CA VAL A 863 -7.39 21.22 23.57
C VAL A 863 -5.95 20.99 24.04
N TYR A 864 -5.02 20.93 23.07
CA TYR A 864 -3.63 20.56 23.34
C TYR A 864 -2.93 21.44 24.37
N ASN A 865 -3.19 22.75 24.36
CA ASN A 865 -2.57 23.69 25.29
C ASN A 865 -3.04 23.53 26.75
N ARG A 866 -4.16 22.84 26.99
CA ARG A 866 -4.63 22.51 28.34
C ARG A 866 -4.16 21.14 28.81
N CYS A 867 -3.79 20.28 27.88
CA CYS A 867 -3.42 18.91 28.23
C CYS A 867 -2.13 18.89 29.05
N VAL A 868 -2.19 18.26 30.21
CA VAL A 868 -1.05 18.07 31.13
C VAL A 868 -0.52 16.62 31.11
N GLY A 869 -1.03 15.77 30.21
CA GLY A 869 -0.48 14.46 29.97
C GLY A 869 -0.71 13.41 31.06
N THR A 870 -1.80 13.50 31.82
CA THR A 870 -2.13 12.49 32.86
C THR A 870 -2.43 11.11 32.30
N ARG A 871 -2.76 11.00 30.99
CA ARG A 871 -3.08 9.77 30.26
C ARG A 871 -4.33 9.02 30.76
N TYR A 872 -4.99 9.46 31.81
CA TYR A 872 -6.18 8.80 32.33
C TYR A 872 -7.29 8.69 31.28
N CYS A 873 -7.42 9.69 30.39
CA CYS A 873 -8.37 9.63 29.29
C CYS A 873 -8.07 8.50 28.26
N ALA A 874 -6.82 8.06 28.14
CA ALA A 874 -6.46 6.87 27.33
C ALA A 874 -6.90 5.59 28.05
N ASN A 875 -6.61 5.47 29.34
CA ASN A 875 -6.99 4.31 30.15
C ASN A 875 -8.51 4.14 30.15
N ASN A 876 -9.25 5.25 30.28
CA ASN A 876 -10.71 5.24 30.38
C ASN A 876 -11.42 5.16 29.01
N CYS A 877 -10.67 5.20 27.90
CA CYS A 877 -11.25 5.03 26.57
C CYS A 877 -11.52 3.54 26.30
N PRO A 878 -12.79 3.10 26.13
CA PRO A 878 -13.07 1.68 25.90
C PRO A 878 -12.56 1.22 24.52
N TYR A 879 -12.35 2.14 23.58
CA TYR A 879 -11.89 1.84 22.22
C TYR A 879 -10.37 1.89 22.06
N LYS A 880 -9.62 2.30 23.12
CA LYS A 880 -8.15 2.39 23.12
C LYS A 880 -7.57 3.16 21.91
N VAL A 881 -8.16 4.31 21.61
CA VAL A 881 -7.83 5.12 20.41
C VAL A 881 -7.21 6.48 20.72
N ARG A 882 -6.68 6.65 21.92
CA ARG A 882 -6.01 7.87 22.33
C ARG A 882 -4.52 7.61 22.47
N ARG A 883 -3.70 8.42 21.79
CA ARG A 883 -2.24 8.28 21.72
C ARG A 883 -1.56 9.32 22.58
N PHE A 884 -0.57 8.93 23.35
CA PHE A 884 0.25 9.86 24.12
C PHE A 884 1.50 10.23 23.36
N ASN A 885 1.79 11.52 23.27
CA ASN A 885 2.96 12.04 22.59
C ASN A 885 4.15 12.07 23.55
N PHE A 886 5.08 11.14 23.38
CA PHE A 886 6.28 11.00 24.22
C PHE A 886 7.40 11.94 23.79
N PHE A 887 7.36 12.50 22.57
CA PHE A 887 8.45 13.25 21.96
C PHE A 887 8.02 14.67 21.57
N ASN A 888 9.02 15.56 21.46
CA ASN A 888 8.77 16.91 20.98
C ASN A 888 9.00 17.00 19.47
N PHE A 889 7.96 16.77 18.69
CA PHE A 889 8.02 16.83 17.23
C PHE A 889 8.03 18.26 16.67
N ARG A 890 8.05 19.30 17.52
CA ARG A 890 8.19 20.69 17.10
C ARG A 890 9.64 21.14 17.00
N ASP A 891 10.50 20.57 17.84
CA ASP A 891 11.92 20.88 17.87
C ASP A 891 12.67 19.73 17.22
N HIS A 892 13.71 20.05 16.47
CA HIS A 892 14.56 19.07 15.83
C HIS A 892 15.25 18.20 16.87
N PHE A 893 14.64 17.09 17.17
CA PHE A 893 15.21 16.13 18.10
C PHE A 893 16.18 15.25 17.33
N ALA A 894 17.45 15.22 17.73
CA ALA A 894 18.48 14.39 17.11
C ALA A 894 18.16 12.87 17.18
N SER A 895 17.19 12.47 17.99
CA SER A 895 16.69 11.11 18.13
C SER A 895 15.27 10.90 17.57
N ALA A 896 14.62 11.98 17.07
CA ALA A 896 13.32 11.83 16.42
C ALA A 896 13.56 11.65 14.91
N TYR A 897 13.19 10.53 14.43
CA TYR A 897 13.37 10.04 13.08
C TYR A 897 12.90 11.05 12.08
N TYR A 898 12.91 12.12 11.80
CA TYR A 898 12.41 12.92 10.67
C TYR A 898 12.12 14.38 10.95
N GLU A 899 12.34 14.85 12.12
CA GLU A 899 12.01 16.23 12.41
C GLU A 899 13.20 17.13 12.08
N ASN A 900 13.29 17.55 10.83
CA ASN A 900 14.23 18.57 10.38
C ASN A 900 13.50 19.67 9.60
N GLU A 901 14.20 20.76 9.25
CA GLU A 901 13.62 21.91 8.57
C GLU A 901 12.96 21.55 7.23
N LEU A 902 13.46 20.54 6.51
CA LEU A 902 12.91 20.12 5.23
C LEU A 902 11.65 19.28 5.42
N THR A 903 11.67 18.25 6.28
CA THR A 903 10.48 17.42 6.53
C THR A 903 9.35 18.23 7.14
N ALA A 904 9.66 19.25 7.94
CA ALA A 904 8.66 20.18 8.46
C ALA A 904 7.88 20.94 7.37
N LEU A 905 8.42 21.03 6.16
CA LEU A 905 7.73 21.62 5.02
C LEU A 905 6.53 20.75 4.54
N ALA A 906 6.54 19.47 4.82
CA ALA A 906 5.40 18.58 4.55
C ALA A 906 4.21 18.82 5.49
N ASN A 907 4.41 19.47 6.63
CA ASN A 907 3.36 19.68 7.62
C ASN A 907 2.23 20.54 7.08
N ASN A 908 1.00 20.07 7.30
CA ASN A 908 -0.22 20.82 7.04
C ASN A 908 -0.32 22.00 8.03
N PRO A 909 -0.29 23.27 7.58
CA PRO A 909 -0.34 24.44 8.47
C PRO A 909 -1.70 24.62 9.15
N GLU A 910 -2.74 23.94 8.68
CA GLU A 910 -4.09 23.99 9.27
C GLU A 910 -4.21 23.10 10.52
N VAL A 911 -3.23 22.22 10.76
CA VAL A 911 -3.23 21.27 11.87
C VAL A 911 -2.00 21.50 12.74
N THR A 912 -2.23 21.69 14.02
CA THR A 912 -1.16 21.90 15.00
C THR A 912 -0.22 20.68 15.04
N VAL A 913 1.08 20.93 14.95
CA VAL A 913 2.11 19.95 15.33
C VAL A 913 2.16 19.95 16.87
N ARG A 914 1.95 18.80 17.49
CA ARG A 914 1.80 18.68 18.95
C ARG A 914 3.15 18.63 19.63
N SER A 915 3.20 19.24 20.80
CA SER A 915 4.36 19.16 21.67
C SER A 915 4.35 17.89 22.52
N ARG A 916 5.51 17.56 23.10
CA ARG A 916 5.64 16.46 24.05
C ARG A 916 4.64 16.59 25.21
N GLY A 917 4.10 15.47 25.67
CA GLY A 917 3.30 15.38 26.86
C GLY A 917 1.80 15.64 26.67
N VAL A 918 1.30 15.62 25.43
CA VAL A 918 -0.13 15.75 25.14
C VAL A 918 -0.72 14.47 24.57
N MET A 919 -2.04 14.34 24.70
CA MET A 919 -2.80 13.26 24.08
C MET A 919 -3.23 13.64 22.68
N GLU A 920 -3.17 12.70 21.75
CA GLU A 920 -3.65 12.85 20.38
C GLU A 920 -4.74 11.83 20.05
N LYS A 921 -5.60 12.15 19.13
CA LYS A 921 -6.68 11.27 18.65
C LYS A 921 -7.33 11.82 17.38
N CYS A 922 -8.12 11.02 16.70
CA CYS A 922 -8.94 11.49 15.58
C CYS A 922 -9.80 12.69 15.96
N SER A 923 -9.78 13.73 15.15
CA SER A 923 -10.53 14.98 15.32
C SER A 923 -11.72 15.09 14.34
N PHE A 924 -12.02 14.05 13.53
CA PHE A 924 -12.87 14.13 12.35
C PHE A 924 -12.43 15.21 11.35
N CYS A 925 -11.12 15.45 11.26
CA CYS A 925 -10.55 16.49 10.40
C CYS A 925 -11.21 17.85 10.65
N VAL A 926 -11.23 18.30 11.90
CA VAL A 926 -11.86 19.55 12.33
C VAL A 926 -11.43 20.76 11.48
N GLN A 927 -10.20 20.77 10.96
CA GLN A 927 -9.71 21.79 10.05
C GLN A 927 -10.55 21.89 8.77
N ARG A 928 -10.96 20.75 8.20
CA ARG A 928 -11.81 20.71 6.99
C ARG A 928 -13.24 21.18 7.29
N ILE A 929 -13.75 20.86 8.47
CA ILE A 929 -15.04 21.37 8.95
C ILE A 929 -14.98 22.90 9.08
N MET A 930 -13.89 23.41 9.66
CA MET A 930 -13.69 24.85 9.84
C MET A 930 -13.46 25.59 8.53
N GLU A 931 -12.75 24.96 7.57
CA GLU A 931 -12.60 25.49 6.21
C GLU A 931 -13.96 25.67 5.54
N ALA A 932 -14.79 24.61 5.48
CA ALA A 932 -16.13 24.66 4.89
C ALA A 932 -17.07 25.66 5.61
N ARG A 933 -16.99 25.75 6.93
CA ARG A 933 -17.75 26.74 7.72
C ARG A 933 -17.31 28.17 7.37
N SER A 934 -16.01 28.40 7.23
CA SER A 934 -15.48 29.74 6.88
C SER A 934 -15.87 30.12 5.45
N GLU A 935 -15.91 29.19 4.52
CA GLU A 935 -16.40 29.42 3.16
C GLU A 935 -17.90 29.76 3.14
N ALA A 936 -18.71 29.00 3.87
CA ALA A 936 -20.14 29.28 3.99
C ALA A 936 -20.40 30.70 4.53
N ILE A 937 -19.64 31.12 5.55
CA ILE A 937 -19.73 32.48 6.12
C ILE A 937 -19.31 33.52 5.06
N ALA A 938 -18.22 33.29 4.33
CA ALA A 938 -17.73 34.19 3.28
C ALA A 938 -18.73 34.35 2.13
N GLU A 939 -19.47 33.30 1.83
CA GLU A 939 -20.54 33.28 0.81
C GLU A 939 -21.89 33.78 1.31
N GLY A 940 -22.02 34.03 2.62
CA GLY A 940 -23.28 34.48 3.24
C GLY A 940 -24.36 33.39 3.28
N ARG A 941 -24.00 32.12 3.21
CA ARG A 941 -24.93 30.98 3.31
C ARG A 941 -24.88 30.35 4.71
N GLU A 942 -25.97 29.70 5.08
CA GLU A 942 -26.03 28.91 6.30
C GLU A 942 -25.16 27.65 6.14
N PHE A 943 -24.39 27.31 7.18
CA PHE A 943 -23.58 26.11 7.19
C PHE A 943 -24.41 24.94 7.74
N ASN A 944 -24.73 23.98 6.87
CA ASN A 944 -25.49 22.75 7.19
C ASN A 944 -24.61 21.49 7.23
N GLY A 945 -23.29 21.63 7.06
CA GLY A 945 -22.33 20.51 7.00
C GLY A 945 -22.14 19.92 5.61
N GLU A 946 -22.72 20.51 4.58
CA GLU A 946 -22.57 20.07 3.20
C GLU A 946 -21.13 20.20 2.70
N GLY A 947 -20.68 19.23 1.87
CA GLY A 947 -19.38 19.23 1.20
C GLY A 947 -18.20 18.83 2.09
N VAL A 948 -18.39 18.63 3.39
CA VAL A 948 -17.30 18.23 4.28
C VAL A 948 -17.00 16.73 4.13
N LYS A 949 -15.75 16.41 3.75
CA LYS A 949 -15.23 15.04 3.70
C LYS A 949 -13.96 14.92 4.51
N THR A 950 -13.87 13.91 5.36
CA THR A 950 -12.63 13.62 6.09
C THR A 950 -11.54 13.08 5.17
N ALA A 951 -10.26 13.23 5.55
CA ALA A 951 -9.14 12.72 4.75
C ALA A 951 -9.23 11.22 4.49
N CYS A 952 -9.61 10.44 5.51
CA CYS A 952 -9.79 8.99 5.37
C CYS A 952 -10.94 8.60 4.44
N GLN A 953 -12.03 9.40 4.38
CA GLN A 953 -13.12 9.19 3.44
C GLN A 953 -12.67 9.47 2.00
N VAL A 954 -12.02 10.60 1.74
CA VAL A 954 -11.51 10.96 0.41
C VAL A 954 -10.54 9.89 -0.11
N ALA A 955 -9.63 9.45 0.75
CA ALA A 955 -8.57 8.52 0.40
C ALA A 955 -9.05 7.07 0.23
N CYS A 956 -10.20 6.69 0.82
CA CYS A 956 -10.66 5.30 0.82
C CYS A 956 -10.92 4.79 -0.62
N PRO A 957 -10.12 3.82 -1.14
CA PRO A 957 -10.26 3.38 -2.52
C PRO A 957 -11.54 2.56 -2.77
N SER A 958 -12.13 2.03 -1.71
CA SER A 958 -13.35 1.23 -1.76
C SER A 958 -14.62 2.00 -1.39
N ASP A 959 -14.51 3.31 -1.10
CA ASP A 959 -15.61 4.16 -0.62
C ASP A 959 -16.38 3.57 0.59
N ALA A 960 -15.64 2.91 1.48
CA ALA A 960 -16.20 2.27 2.68
C ALA A 960 -16.56 3.26 3.80
N ILE A 961 -16.05 4.50 3.76
CA ILE A 961 -16.21 5.50 4.82
C ILE A 961 -17.14 6.61 4.34
N GLU A 962 -18.20 6.84 5.09
CA GLU A 962 -19.12 7.97 4.91
C GLU A 962 -19.11 8.86 6.14
N PHE A 963 -18.99 10.19 5.94
CA PHE A 963 -18.96 11.19 7.01
C PHE A 963 -19.87 12.36 6.68
N GLY A 964 -20.54 12.93 7.67
CA GLY A 964 -21.38 14.10 7.44
C GLY A 964 -22.28 14.47 8.61
N ASN A 965 -23.23 15.38 8.32
CA ASN A 965 -24.26 15.80 9.26
C ASN A 965 -25.43 14.81 9.26
N TYR A 966 -25.56 14.00 10.29
CA TYR A 966 -26.64 13.01 10.36
C TYR A 966 -27.96 13.53 10.98
N ASN A 967 -27.97 14.76 11.50
CA ASN A 967 -29.23 15.43 11.85
C ASN A 967 -30.02 15.81 10.60
N ASP A 968 -29.36 16.00 9.46
CA ASP A 968 -30.04 16.16 8.19
C ASP A 968 -30.37 14.76 7.63
N LYS A 969 -31.65 14.40 7.68
CA LYS A 969 -32.15 13.09 7.25
C LYS A 969 -32.06 12.83 5.74
N THR A 970 -31.69 13.83 4.95
CA THR A 970 -31.50 13.69 3.50
C THR A 970 -30.08 13.24 3.13
N THR A 971 -29.17 13.19 4.09
CA THR A 971 -27.78 12.85 3.87
C THR A 971 -27.56 11.33 3.85
N LYS A 972 -26.58 10.90 3.08
CA LYS A 972 -26.18 9.49 3.01
C LYS A 972 -25.71 8.93 4.36
N ILE A 973 -25.07 9.76 5.19
CA ILE A 973 -24.67 9.34 6.54
C ILE A 973 -25.89 9.02 7.42
N ALA A 974 -26.98 9.80 7.34
CA ALA A 974 -28.20 9.51 8.08
C ALA A 974 -28.83 8.20 7.64
N GLU A 975 -28.92 7.95 6.32
CA GLU A 975 -29.37 6.68 5.76
C GLU A 975 -28.52 5.49 6.24
N ARG A 976 -27.17 5.61 6.19
CA ARG A 976 -26.25 4.54 6.62
C ARG A 976 -26.34 4.24 8.13
N ARG A 977 -26.61 5.25 8.95
CA ARG A 977 -26.79 5.05 10.40
C ARG A 977 -28.11 4.33 10.76
N GLU A 978 -29.13 4.48 9.95
CA GLU A 978 -30.45 3.85 10.10
C GLU A 978 -30.56 2.51 9.35
N HIS A 979 -29.48 2.09 8.63
CA HIS A 979 -29.46 0.86 7.88
C HIS A 979 -29.53 -0.36 8.79
N LYS A 980 -30.25 -1.44 8.38
CA LYS A 980 -30.43 -2.69 9.15
C LYS A 980 -29.13 -3.41 9.53
N LEU A 981 -28.05 -3.19 8.76
CA LEU A 981 -26.71 -3.69 9.08
C LEU A 981 -25.95 -2.78 10.06
N GLY A 982 -26.51 -1.64 10.46
CA GLY A 982 -25.86 -0.68 11.34
C GLY A 982 -25.70 -1.19 12.76
N TYR A 983 -24.50 -1.10 13.35
CA TYR A 983 -24.27 -1.41 14.75
C TYR A 983 -23.19 -0.51 15.35
N TYR A 984 -23.14 -0.50 16.68
CA TYR A 984 -22.15 0.22 17.45
C TYR A 984 -21.26 -0.74 18.22
N VAL A 985 -19.96 -0.56 18.15
CA VAL A 985 -19.01 -1.37 18.92
C VAL A 985 -19.12 -1.02 20.41
N LEU A 986 -19.22 -2.02 21.27
CA LEU A 986 -19.39 -1.86 22.71
C LEU A 986 -20.63 -1.01 23.10
N GLN A 987 -21.73 -1.23 22.43
CA GLN A 987 -22.98 -0.50 22.64
C GLN A 987 -23.48 -0.59 24.10
N GLU A 988 -23.27 -1.74 24.74
CA GLU A 988 -23.66 -1.99 26.13
C GLU A 988 -23.03 -1.04 27.17
N LEU A 989 -21.91 -0.38 26.82
CA LEU A 989 -21.27 0.63 27.67
C LEU A 989 -22.01 1.97 27.68
N ASN A 990 -23.00 2.14 26.82
CA ASN A 990 -23.81 3.35 26.65
C ASN A 990 -23.01 4.66 26.56
N VAL A 991 -21.84 4.61 25.92
CA VAL A 991 -21.01 5.80 25.68
C VAL A 991 -21.50 6.63 24.48
N ARG A 992 -22.52 6.15 23.78
CA ARG A 992 -23.19 6.78 22.62
C ARG A 992 -22.21 7.20 21.53
N PRO A 993 -21.58 6.24 20.83
CA PRO A 993 -20.62 6.53 19.79
C PRO A 993 -21.28 7.17 18.56
N ASN A 994 -20.51 8.03 17.86
CA ASN A 994 -20.90 8.68 16.61
C ASN A 994 -20.27 8.02 15.39
N VAL A 995 -19.66 6.84 15.53
CA VAL A 995 -19.22 5.97 14.43
C VAL A 995 -20.12 4.74 14.40
N THR A 996 -20.76 4.51 13.27
CA THR A 996 -21.59 3.33 13.01
C THR A 996 -20.83 2.40 12.09
N TYR A 997 -20.86 1.10 12.34
CA TYR A 997 -20.33 0.07 11.45
C TYR A 997 -21.47 -0.66 10.77
N LEU A 998 -21.31 -0.97 9.47
CA LEU A 998 -22.24 -1.83 8.77
C LEU A 998 -21.68 -3.25 8.76
N ALA A 999 -22.45 -4.19 9.32
CA ALA A 999 -22.04 -5.57 9.51
C ALA A 999 -21.63 -6.22 8.17
N LYS A 1000 -20.59 -7.06 8.22
CA LYS A 1000 -20.08 -7.75 7.03
C LYS A 1000 -20.99 -8.90 6.64
N LEU A 1001 -21.37 -8.96 5.38
CA LEU A 1001 -22.09 -10.07 4.76
C LEU A 1001 -21.10 -10.92 3.97
N ARG A 1002 -21.01 -12.19 4.34
CA ARG A 1002 -20.21 -13.17 3.59
C ARG A 1002 -21.11 -13.85 2.57
N ASN A 1003 -20.66 -13.87 1.32
CA ASN A 1003 -21.40 -14.56 0.26
C ASN A 1003 -21.05 -16.05 0.23
N THR A 1004 -21.21 -16.72 1.38
CA THR A 1004 -21.06 -18.15 1.55
C THR A 1004 -22.43 -18.83 1.61
N ARG A 1005 -22.49 -20.14 1.35
CA ARG A 1005 -23.74 -20.92 1.44
C ARG A 1005 -24.07 -21.17 2.93
N SER A 1006 -25.33 -21.07 3.28
CA SER A 1006 -25.83 -21.16 4.68
C SER A 1006 -25.57 -22.49 5.40
N GLU A 1007 -25.14 -23.52 4.71
CA GLU A 1007 -24.76 -24.80 5.31
C GLU A 1007 -23.36 -24.81 5.97
N GLU A 1008 -22.61 -23.70 5.84
CA GLU A 1008 -21.21 -23.58 6.27
C GLU A 1008 -20.97 -22.42 7.26
N ALA A 1009 -22.01 -21.75 7.72
CA ALA A 1009 -21.94 -20.61 8.66
C ALA A 1009 -21.82 -21.07 10.14
#